data_3206625248e60ed821240eb2db7edb78
#
_entry.id   3206625248e60ed821240eb2db7edb78
#
_cell.length_a   1.000
_cell.length_b   1.000
_cell.length_c   1.000
_cell.angle_alpha   90.00
_cell.angle_beta   90.00
_cell.angle_gamma   90.00
#
_symmetry.space_group_name_H-M   'P 1'
#
loop_
_entity.id
_entity.type
_entity.pdbx_description
1 polymer ?
#
loop_
_entity_poly.entity_id
_entity_poly.type
_entity_poly.pdbx_seq_one_letter_code
_entity_poly.pdbx_strand_id
1 'polypeptide(L)'
;MGCFELPFSKTAKVIFVLVFVVWVAACPFWLQTAHAGGESRLQRVEQVAVELPESSGQAASTMTLAELMKAFNVPALSLAVIENFKIVDAKAYGVIEPGSSVPVTTKTLFQAGSISKPVAATAALYLVEHGKLSLDEDVNQKLKSWKLPDNEFTKTERVTLRRLMSHTAGLTVHGFPGYDVDAARPTVPQVLDGEKPANTAPVRVFIAPGTKDIYSGGGVTIEQLLMTDVSGKDFPALMRETVLDKIGMSDSSYEQPLPAARAAMTAGGAYADGKPVHGKWHIYPEMAAAGLWTTPTDLAKFAIEIALSKQGKSNRVLSQKMTQEMLTPVMDGVGLGFFMEKENPGQFGHNGADEGFQALLSMNWESGNGIALMADSDNGISVMNQVLKRVAREYAWNYKTGEDVGGDLFLIAKFKGTAAALARYDTLKAEGGSKVDEGTLNGLGYRLLYGGEEADGVTVFEKNVKEYPHSSNVYDSLGEAYAKVGQKDLAIQNYEKSLQMDPKNSNAVEQLKKLKGEAMNPRVEEQAGFTVIGIAARTSNAKEMTGDGQIGKMWMKFMQEGVFSKIPNKADSSIVATYTDYASDHNGDYTFVLGARVTSDAVVPAGMVAKKIPGGKFAVFTSEKGPAPQVVPATWMKINSLPQTAIGGDRLYGADYEVYDERAKDPQNLQVDVYVGIR
;
A
#
# COMPACT_ATOMS: atom_id res chain seq x y z
N MET A 1 -73.28 43.62 -12.65
CA MET A 1 -73.86 44.80 -11.96
C MET A 1 -72.94 45.04 -10.77
N GLY A 2 -72.23 46.09 -10.66
CA GLY A 2 -72.00 47.37 -11.07
C GLY A 2 -70.56 47.79 -10.76
N CYS A 3 -69.90 48.36 -11.72
CA CYS A 3 -68.61 49.00 -11.58
C CYS A 3 -68.78 50.32 -10.80
N PHE A 4 -67.91 50.54 -9.79
CA PHE A 4 -67.67 51.82 -9.20
C PHE A 4 -66.29 52.33 -9.68
N GLU A 5 -66.26 53.21 -10.64
CA GLU A 5 -65.10 54.03 -10.98
C GLU A 5 -65.01 55.23 -10.02
N LEU A 6 -63.89 55.34 -9.35
CA LEU A 6 -63.51 56.54 -8.63
C LEU A 6 -62.56 57.37 -9.50
N PRO A 7 -62.72 58.65 -9.69
CA PRO A 7 -61.90 59.49 -10.58
C PRO A 7 -60.62 59.90 -9.80
N PHE A 8 -59.45 59.42 -10.28
CA PHE A 8 -58.18 59.94 -9.86
C PHE A 8 -57.90 61.32 -10.49
N SER A 9 -57.63 62.28 -9.65
CA SER A 9 -57.24 63.64 -10.08
C SER A 9 -55.89 63.62 -10.87
N LYS A 10 -55.74 64.44 -11.86
CA LYS A 10 -54.53 64.56 -12.71
C LYS A 10 -53.23 64.82 -11.91
N THR A 11 -53.30 65.34 -10.72
CA THR A 11 -52.15 65.63 -9.82
C THR A 11 -51.56 64.39 -9.18
N ALA A 12 -52.36 63.37 -8.94
CA ALA A 12 -51.84 62.06 -8.32
C ALA A 12 -51.06 61.25 -9.35
N LYS A 13 -51.35 61.36 -10.65
CA LYS A 13 -50.59 60.63 -11.68
C LYS A 13 -49.20 61.18 -11.95
N VAL A 14 -48.93 62.47 -11.73
CA VAL A 14 -47.61 63.09 -11.89
C VAL A 14 -46.67 62.75 -10.72
N ILE A 15 -47.20 62.68 -9.46
CA ILE A 15 -46.42 62.34 -8.28
C ILE A 15 -46.04 60.83 -8.32
N PHE A 16 -46.92 59.96 -8.83
CA PHE A 16 -46.62 58.51 -8.92
C PHE A 16 -45.57 58.19 -9.99
N VAL A 17 -45.52 58.94 -11.08
CA VAL A 17 -44.51 58.78 -12.13
C VAL A 17 -43.16 59.37 -11.69
N LEU A 18 -43.14 60.47 -10.91
CA LEU A 18 -41.90 61.06 -10.37
C LEU A 18 -41.26 60.19 -9.27
N VAL A 19 -42.07 59.54 -8.40
CA VAL A 19 -41.56 58.62 -7.37
C VAL A 19 -41.04 57.32 -8.01
N PHE A 20 -41.65 56.84 -9.08
CA PHE A 20 -41.17 55.64 -9.79
C PHE A 20 -39.91 55.92 -10.61
N VAL A 21 -39.77 57.16 -11.20
CA VAL A 21 -38.56 57.55 -11.93
C VAL A 21 -37.39 57.81 -10.97
N VAL A 22 -37.64 58.35 -9.76
CA VAL A 22 -36.57 58.52 -8.77
C VAL A 22 -36.12 57.18 -8.15
N TRP A 23 -37.03 56.18 -8.02
CA TRP A 23 -36.68 54.85 -7.56
C TRP A 23 -35.92 54.02 -8.58
N VAL A 24 -36.20 54.18 -9.90
CA VAL A 24 -35.46 53.49 -10.96
C VAL A 24 -34.10 54.17 -11.23
N ALA A 25 -33.93 55.46 -10.91
CA ALA A 25 -32.63 56.14 -11.01
C ALA A 25 -31.69 55.92 -9.81
N ALA A 26 -32.20 55.46 -8.64
CA ALA A 26 -31.38 55.13 -7.48
C ALA A 26 -30.98 53.62 -7.41
N CYS A 27 -31.53 52.78 -8.35
CA CYS A 27 -31.23 51.34 -8.38
C CYS A 27 -30.00 50.94 -9.22
N PRO A 28 -29.35 51.79 -10.05
CA PRO A 28 -28.13 51.38 -10.74
C PRO A 28 -26.85 51.39 -9.88
N PHE A 29 -26.91 51.89 -8.65
CA PHE A 29 -25.71 51.89 -7.79
C PHE A 29 -25.53 50.64 -6.93
N TRP A 30 -26.50 49.72 -6.87
CA TRP A 30 -26.42 48.45 -6.16
C TRP A 30 -26.27 47.22 -7.08
N LEU A 31 -26.27 47.39 -8.39
CA LEU A 31 -26.08 46.30 -9.35
C LEU A 31 -24.77 46.42 -10.16
N GLN A 32 -23.88 47.30 -9.78
CA GLN A 32 -22.60 47.52 -10.46
C GLN A 32 -21.37 47.28 -9.58
N THR A 33 -21.50 46.49 -8.48
CA THR A 33 -20.36 45.92 -7.76
C THR A 33 -20.26 44.39 -7.95
N ALA A 34 -20.90 43.87 -9.01
CA ALA A 34 -20.67 42.49 -9.44
C ALA A 34 -19.95 42.53 -10.79
N HIS A 35 -18.71 42.14 -10.79
CA HIS A 35 -17.86 41.86 -11.95
C HIS A 35 -17.23 43.03 -12.69
N ALA A 36 -16.42 43.83 -12.03
CA ALA A 36 -15.13 44.18 -12.63
C ALA A 36 -14.30 42.90 -12.55
N GLY A 37 -13.83 42.36 -13.68
CA GLY A 37 -13.21 41.06 -13.81
C GLY A 37 -11.97 40.83 -12.92
N GLY A 38 -12.22 40.45 -11.70
CA GLY A 38 -11.21 39.90 -10.79
C GLY A 38 -11.16 38.40 -10.97
N GLU A 39 -9.98 37.89 -11.15
CA GLU A 39 -9.67 36.49 -11.20
C GLU A 39 -10.27 35.74 -9.99
N SER A 40 -10.91 34.58 -10.20
CA SER A 40 -11.47 33.81 -9.07
C SER A 40 -10.37 33.35 -8.14
N ARG A 41 -10.70 33.14 -6.84
CA ARG A 41 -9.74 32.61 -5.87
C ARG A 41 -9.08 31.32 -6.34
N LEU A 42 -9.86 30.42 -6.94
CA LEU A 42 -9.35 29.16 -7.46
C LEU A 42 -8.44 29.35 -8.70
N GLN A 43 -8.71 30.33 -9.57
CA GLN A 43 -7.80 30.68 -10.67
C GLN A 43 -6.43 31.13 -10.15
N ARG A 44 -6.38 31.92 -9.06
CA ARG A 44 -5.10 32.28 -8.44
C ARG A 44 -4.36 31.08 -7.87
N VAL A 45 -5.07 30.07 -7.33
CA VAL A 45 -4.46 28.79 -6.93
C VAL A 45 -3.89 28.05 -8.13
N GLU A 46 -4.57 28.07 -9.28
CA GLU A 46 -4.10 27.43 -10.51
C GLU A 46 -2.83 28.08 -11.06
N GLN A 47 -2.76 29.39 -11.03
CA GLN A 47 -1.62 30.15 -11.57
C GLN A 47 -0.40 30.15 -10.66
N VAL A 48 -0.61 30.11 -9.34
CA VAL A 48 0.46 30.04 -8.34
C VAL A 48 0.09 29.00 -7.30
N ALA A 49 0.35 27.74 -7.61
CA ALA A 49 0.13 26.65 -6.65
C ALA A 49 1.23 26.60 -5.58
N VAL A 50 2.46 26.97 -5.94
CA VAL A 50 3.63 26.97 -5.05
C VAL A 50 4.43 28.25 -5.22
N GLU A 51 4.89 28.78 -4.08
CA GLU A 51 5.94 29.80 -4.00
C GLU A 51 7.18 29.12 -3.41
N LEU A 52 8.23 28.92 -4.21
CA LEU A 52 9.48 28.34 -3.73
C LEU A 52 10.24 29.37 -2.89
N PRO A 53 10.75 28.99 -1.72
CA PRO A 53 11.52 29.90 -0.88
C PRO A 53 12.71 30.52 -1.63
N GLU A 54 13.02 31.75 -1.32
CA GLU A 54 14.24 32.41 -1.82
C GLU A 54 15.46 31.60 -1.36
N SER A 55 16.29 31.19 -2.32
CA SER A 55 17.65 30.80 -2.02
C SER A 55 18.54 32.04 -2.15
N SER A 56 19.52 32.20 -1.28
CA SER A 56 20.39 33.38 -1.18
C SER A 56 20.72 33.99 -2.56
N GLY A 57 20.07 35.13 -2.88
CA GLY A 57 20.35 35.91 -4.09
C GLY A 57 19.51 35.60 -5.33
N GLN A 58 18.53 34.69 -5.30
CA GLN A 58 17.58 34.44 -6.37
C GLN A 58 16.16 34.83 -5.97
N ALA A 59 15.43 35.49 -6.88
CA ALA A 59 14.02 35.82 -6.68
C ALA A 59 13.18 34.57 -6.40
N ALA A 60 12.14 34.71 -5.58
CA ALA A 60 11.16 33.66 -5.38
C ALA A 60 10.58 33.23 -6.73
N SER A 61 10.59 31.95 -7.01
CA SER A 61 9.98 31.37 -8.22
C SER A 61 8.62 30.78 -7.86
N THR A 62 7.65 30.99 -8.76
CA THR A 62 6.30 30.45 -8.62
C THR A 62 6.07 29.34 -9.62
N MET A 63 5.11 28.44 -9.30
CA MET A 63 4.67 27.38 -10.17
C MET A 63 3.18 27.35 -10.28
N THR A 64 2.71 27.07 -11.48
CA THR A 64 1.32 26.74 -11.74
C THR A 64 0.96 25.35 -11.23
N LEU A 65 -0.33 25.11 -11.01
CA LEU A 65 -0.82 23.78 -10.65
C LEU A 65 -0.47 22.73 -11.71
N ALA A 66 -0.53 23.08 -12.99
CA ALA A 66 -0.18 22.17 -14.09
C ALA A 66 1.30 21.76 -14.07
N GLU A 67 2.20 22.69 -13.81
CA GLU A 67 3.63 22.42 -13.66
C GLU A 67 3.91 21.54 -12.43
N LEU A 68 3.24 21.81 -11.31
CA LEU A 68 3.34 21.02 -10.09
C LEU A 68 2.86 19.58 -10.33
N MET A 69 1.68 19.38 -10.92
CA MET A 69 1.15 18.06 -11.25
C MET A 69 2.09 17.28 -12.17
N LYS A 70 2.60 17.95 -13.23
CA LYS A 70 3.55 17.33 -14.15
C LYS A 70 4.84 16.89 -13.47
N ALA A 71 5.40 17.74 -12.59
CA ALA A 71 6.65 17.44 -11.89
C ALA A 71 6.55 16.27 -10.92
N PHE A 72 5.35 16.03 -10.40
CA PHE A 72 5.08 14.92 -9.47
C PHE A 72 4.44 13.70 -10.15
N ASN A 73 4.38 13.64 -11.47
CA ASN A 73 3.72 12.56 -12.20
C ASN A 73 2.28 12.32 -11.70
N VAL A 74 1.51 13.39 -11.51
CA VAL A 74 0.09 13.33 -11.11
C VAL A 74 -0.77 13.59 -12.35
N PRO A 75 -1.38 12.55 -12.96
CA PRO A 75 -2.18 12.68 -14.16
C PRO A 75 -3.46 13.47 -13.94
N ALA A 76 -4.12 13.25 -12.78
CA ALA A 76 -5.34 13.96 -12.40
C ALA A 76 -5.34 14.42 -10.95
N LEU A 77 -5.96 15.57 -10.75
CA LEU A 77 -6.35 16.11 -9.45
C LEU A 77 -7.78 16.60 -9.51
N SER A 78 -8.60 16.22 -8.54
CA SER A 78 -9.96 16.76 -8.36
C SER A 78 -10.11 17.34 -6.97
N LEU A 79 -10.85 18.44 -6.83
CA LEU A 79 -11.05 19.12 -5.55
C LEU A 79 -12.46 19.69 -5.39
N ALA A 80 -12.86 19.85 -4.12
CA ALA A 80 -14.03 20.61 -3.70
C ALA A 80 -13.68 21.48 -2.49
N VAL A 81 -13.89 22.78 -2.58
CA VAL A 81 -13.64 23.77 -1.53
C VAL A 81 -14.94 24.08 -0.80
N ILE A 82 -14.88 24.07 0.52
CA ILE A 82 -16.01 24.33 1.41
C ILE A 82 -15.78 25.65 2.14
N GLU A 83 -16.77 26.53 2.12
CA GLU A 83 -16.76 27.78 2.87
C GLU A 83 -18.15 27.99 3.52
N ASN A 84 -18.17 28.27 4.82
CA ASN A 84 -19.42 28.45 5.55
C ASN A 84 -20.41 27.28 5.37
N PHE A 85 -19.92 26.02 5.46
CA PHE A 85 -20.70 24.78 5.31
C PHE A 85 -21.34 24.60 3.93
N LYS A 86 -20.78 25.21 2.88
CA LYS A 86 -21.24 25.08 1.49
C LYS A 86 -20.07 24.81 0.57
N ILE A 87 -20.27 23.95 -0.41
CA ILE A 87 -19.32 23.79 -1.50
C ILE A 87 -19.39 25.05 -2.35
N VAL A 88 -18.29 25.80 -2.38
CA VAL A 88 -18.20 27.08 -3.14
C VAL A 88 -17.47 26.93 -4.46
N ASP A 89 -16.55 25.97 -4.54
CA ASP A 89 -15.82 25.63 -5.75
C ASP A 89 -15.66 24.11 -5.85
N ALA A 90 -15.76 23.58 -7.09
CA ALA A 90 -15.42 22.19 -7.39
C ALA A 90 -14.81 22.14 -8.80
N LYS A 91 -13.61 21.55 -8.93
CA LYS A 91 -12.90 21.50 -10.21
C LYS A 91 -12.02 20.25 -10.30
N ALA A 92 -11.76 19.83 -11.53
CA ALA A 92 -10.88 18.72 -11.84
C ALA A 92 -9.86 19.14 -12.91
N TYR A 93 -8.66 18.60 -12.82
CA TYR A 93 -7.51 18.94 -13.66
C TYR A 93 -6.84 17.69 -14.17
N GLY A 94 -6.37 17.73 -15.42
CA GLY A 94 -5.63 16.62 -16.02
C GLY A 94 -6.51 15.59 -16.73
N VAL A 95 -6.04 14.37 -16.83
CA VAL A 95 -6.61 13.29 -17.65
C VAL A 95 -6.88 12.04 -16.82
N ILE A 96 -7.80 11.18 -17.28
CA ILE A 96 -8.29 10.02 -16.51
C ILE A 96 -7.21 8.95 -16.25
N GLU A 97 -6.11 8.94 -16.97
CA GLU A 97 -4.99 7.99 -16.80
C GLU A 97 -3.75 8.48 -17.57
N PRO A 98 -2.54 8.03 -17.21
CA PRO A 98 -1.32 8.39 -17.94
C PRO A 98 -1.42 8.09 -19.43
N GLY A 99 -1.08 9.09 -20.27
CA GLY A 99 -1.11 8.97 -21.73
C GLY A 99 -2.49 9.10 -22.37
N SER A 100 -3.56 9.25 -21.60
CA SER A 100 -4.90 9.53 -22.11
C SER A 100 -5.05 11.00 -22.55
N SER A 101 -5.99 11.25 -23.47
CA SER A 101 -6.46 12.61 -23.81
C SER A 101 -7.84 12.93 -23.21
N VAL A 102 -8.44 11.98 -22.49
CA VAL A 102 -9.77 12.15 -21.90
C VAL A 102 -9.64 12.95 -20.60
N PRO A 103 -10.27 14.12 -20.49
CA PRO A 103 -10.15 14.94 -19.29
C PRO A 103 -10.93 14.32 -18.12
N VAL A 104 -10.41 14.47 -16.91
CA VAL A 104 -11.18 14.22 -15.69
C VAL A 104 -12.24 15.31 -15.48
N THR A 105 -13.29 14.94 -14.75
CA THR A 105 -14.37 15.84 -14.37
C THR A 105 -14.62 15.75 -12.87
N THR A 106 -15.42 16.66 -12.32
CA THR A 106 -15.86 16.59 -10.91
C THR A 106 -16.73 15.37 -10.59
N LYS A 107 -17.06 14.55 -11.59
CA LYS A 107 -17.80 13.28 -11.49
C LYS A 107 -16.90 12.06 -11.66
N THR A 108 -15.64 12.26 -12.01
CA THR A 108 -14.68 11.17 -12.10
C THR A 108 -14.44 10.57 -10.70
N LEU A 109 -14.53 9.24 -10.62
CA LEU A 109 -14.36 8.50 -9.38
C LEU A 109 -12.88 8.20 -9.12
N PHE A 110 -12.48 8.32 -7.87
CA PHE A 110 -11.16 7.96 -7.36
C PHE A 110 -11.31 7.00 -6.18
N GLN A 111 -10.31 6.18 -5.91
CA GLN A 111 -10.22 5.45 -4.65
C GLN A 111 -9.87 6.42 -3.52
N ALA A 112 -10.62 6.34 -2.43
CA ALA A 112 -10.45 7.24 -1.28
C ALA A 112 -9.48 6.69 -0.23
N GLY A 113 -9.01 5.45 -0.41
CA GLY A 113 -8.16 4.79 0.55
C GLY A 113 -8.73 4.85 1.96
N SER A 114 -7.91 5.24 2.90
CA SER A 114 -8.28 5.30 4.31
C SER A 114 -9.37 6.31 4.68
N ILE A 115 -9.79 7.21 3.79
CA ILE A 115 -11.01 8.01 4.03
C ILE A 115 -12.26 7.11 4.06
N SER A 116 -12.16 5.87 3.59
CA SER A 116 -13.17 4.83 3.81
C SER A 116 -13.53 4.66 5.29
N LYS A 117 -12.55 4.81 6.21
CA LYS A 117 -12.70 4.56 7.64
C LYS A 117 -13.68 5.49 8.34
N PRO A 118 -13.56 6.82 8.25
CA PRO A 118 -14.53 7.72 8.89
C PRO A 118 -15.94 7.57 8.32
N VAL A 119 -16.07 7.25 7.02
CA VAL A 119 -17.38 7.00 6.41
C VAL A 119 -17.97 5.69 6.95
N ALA A 120 -17.16 4.62 7.09
CA ALA A 120 -17.58 3.35 7.70
C ALA A 120 -17.91 3.51 9.19
N ALA A 121 -17.06 4.22 9.95
CA ALA A 121 -17.30 4.52 11.36
C ALA A 121 -18.64 5.26 11.58
N THR A 122 -19.03 6.13 10.64
CA THR A 122 -20.35 6.79 10.69
C THR A 122 -21.50 5.77 10.60
N ALA A 123 -21.38 4.74 9.78
CA ALA A 123 -22.37 3.65 9.71
C ALA A 123 -22.35 2.78 10.99
N ALA A 124 -21.18 2.49 11.55
CA ALA A 124 -21.08 1.76 12.81
C ALA A 124 -21.75 2.53 13.96
N LEU A 125 -21.51 3.84 14.04
CA LEU A 125 -22.14 4.73 15.01
C LEU A 125 -23.67 4.85 14.81
N TYR A 126 -24.13 4.84 13.55
CA TYR A 126 -25.55 4.73 13.24
C TYR A 126 -26.15 3.44 13.84
N LEU A 127 -25.47 2.30 13.69
CA LEU A 127 -25.91 1.05 14.29
C LEU A 127 -25.88 1.08 15.83
N VAL A 128 -24.94 1.82 16.43
CA VAL A 128 -24.92 2.05 17.89
C VAL A 128 -26.14 2.85 18.34
N GLU A 129 -26.46 3.97 17.67
CA GLU A 129 -27.64 4.77 18.00
C GLU A 129 -28.97 4.00 17.87
N HIS A 130 -29.00 3.02 16.97
CA HIS A 130 -30.18 2.16 16.77
C HIS A 130 -30.16 0.87 17.62
N GLY A 131 -29.26 0.81 18.63
CA GLY A 131 -29.19 -0.29 19.60
C GLY A 131 -28.77 -1.64 19.02
N LYS A 132 -28.15 -1.66 17.84
CA LYS A 132 -27.61 -2.88 17.20
C LYS A 132 -26.21 -3.22 17.66
N LEU A 133 -25.40 -2.21 17.96
CA LEU A 133 -24.03 -2.30 18.45
C LEU A 133 -23.88 -1.49 19.74
N SER A 134 -22.79 -1.75 20.46
CA SER A 134 -22.34 -0.95 21.60
C SER A 134 -20.89 -0.51 21.36
N LEU A 135 -20.55 0.70 21.81
CA LEU A 135 -19.16 1.19 21.69
C LEU A 135 -18.19 0.42 22.57
N ASP A 136 -18.64 -0.05 23.73
CA ASP A 136 -17.78 -0.49 24.82
C ASP A 136 -17.95 -1.97 25.21
N GLU A 137 -18.78 -2.74 24.49
CA GLU A 137 -18.85 -4.18 24.66
C GLU A 137 -17.71 -4.89 23.89
N ASP A 138 -17.33 -6.08 24.35
CA ASP A 138 -16.39 -6.96 23.64
C ASP A 138 -16.97 -7.32 22.26
N VAL A 139 -16.23 -6.99 21.18
CA VAL A 139 -16.67 -7.26 19.80
C VAL A 139 -16.97 -8.73 19.56
N ASN A 140 -16.30 -9.65 20.25
CA ASN A 140 -16.54 -11.08 20.15
C ASN A 140 -17.95 -11.52 20.60
N GLN A 141 -18.67 -10.67 21.35
CA GLN A 141 -20.06 -10.98 21.70
C GLN A 141 -21.00 -10.85 20.49
N LYS A 142 -20.69 -9.98 19.54
CA LYS A 142 -21.51 -9.69 18.36
C LYS A 142 -20.98 -10.29 17.06
N LEU A 143 -19.68 -10.50 16.93
CA LEU A 143 -19.10 -11.22 15.79
C LEU A 143 -19.69 -12.64 15.70
N LYS A 144 -20.06 -13.10 14.51
CA LYS A 144 -20.69 -14.41 14.27
C LYS A 144 -19.85 -15.28 13.33
N SER A 145 -19.45 -14.73 12.21
CA SER A 145 -18.76 -15.44 11.14
C SER A 145 -17.26 -15.67 11.39
N TRP A 146 -16.72 -14.95 12.36
CA TRP A 146 -15.32 -15.05 12.81
C TRP A 146 -15.21 -14.54 14.25
N LYS A 147 -14.16 -14.93 14.94
CA LYS A 147 -13.84 -14.46 16.29
C LYS A 147 -12.40 -13.99 16.37
N LEU A 148 -12.19 -12.83 16.99
CA LEU A 148 -10.85 -12.37 17.32
C LEU A 148 -10.24 -13.33 18.35
N PRO A 149 -9.11 -13.99 18.07
CA PRO A 149 -8.49 -14.92 19.01
C PRO A 149 -8.05 -14.24 20.30
N ASP A 150 -8.37 -14.86 21.43
CA ASP A 150 -7.87 -14.44 22.74
C ASP A 150 -6.37 -14.75 22.87
N ASN A 151 -5.66 -13.87 23.58
CA ASN A 151 -4.27 -14.06 23.94
C ASN A 151 -3.95 -13.41 25.31
N GLU A 152 -2.67 -13.30 25.67
CA GLU A 152 -2.24 -12.70 26.93
C GLU A 152 -2.66 -11.24 27.10
N PHE A 153 -2.76 -10.47 26.01
CA PHE A 153 -3.12 -9.05 26.03
C PHE A 153 -4.63 -8.82 26.19
N THR A 154 -5.47 -9.79 25.80
CA THR A 154 -6.94 -9.68 25.87
C THR A 154 -7.55 -10.22 27.17
N LYS A 155 -6.73 -10.73 28.11
CA LYS A 155 -7.20 -11.31 29.39
C LYS A 155 -7.88 -10.29 30.30
N THR A 156 -7.33 -9.09 30.37
CA THR A 156 -7.81 -8.02 31.27
C THR A 156 -8.56 -6.92 30.56
N GLU A 157 -8.18 -6.62 29.31
CA GLU A 157 -8.73 -5.56 28.49
C GLU A 157 -9.29 -6.14 27.19
N ARG A 158 -10.55 -5.84 26.86
CA ARG A 158 -11.22 -6.36 25.69
C ARG A 158 -11.11 -5.40 24.49
N VAL A 159 -11.16 -5.98 23.28
CA VAL A 159 -11.29 -5.19 22.06
C VAL A 159 -12.76 -4.78 21.91
N THR A 160 -12.98 -3.48 21.83
CA THR A 160 -14.31 -2.87 21.70
C THR A 160 -14.41 -2.09 20.40
N LEU A 161 -15.63 -1.78 19.95
CA LEU A 161 -15.86 -0.99 18.74
C LEU A 161 -15.21 0.41 18.85
N ARG A 162 -15.26 1.05 20.03
CA ARG A 162 -14.55 2.29 20.31
C ARG A 162 -13.05 2.17 20.03
N ARG A 163 -12.43 1.10 20.54
CA ARG A 163 -11.00 0.84 20.37
C ARG A 163 -10.61 0.50 18.92
N LEU A 164 -11.49 -0.13 18.16
CA LEU A 164 -11.28 -0.35 16.73
C LEU A 164 -11.24 0.97 15.97
N MET A 165 -12.26 1.81 16.13
CA MET A 165 -12.39 3.09 15.44
C MET A 165 -11.35 4.14 15.87
N SER A 166 -10.86 4.08 17.10
CA SER A 166 -9.83 5.00 17.61
C SER A 166 -8.41 4.47 17.51
N HIS A 167 -8.20 3.31 16.87
CA HIS A 167 -6.89 2.66 16.73
C HIS A 167 -6.20 2.33 18.06
N THR A 168 -6.97 2.19 19.15
CA THR A 168 -6.44 1.86 20.48
C THR A 168 -6.64 0.39 20.85
N ALA A 169 -7.02 -0.46 19.90
CA ALA A 169 -7.23 -1.89 20.11
C ALA A 169 -5.92 -2.71 20.19
N GLY A 170 -4.77 -2.11 19.85
CA GLY A 170 -3.46 -2.79 19.88
C GLY A 170 -3.33 -3.91 18.84
N LEU A 171 -3.88 -3.71 17.64
CA LEU A 171 -3.97 -4.70 16.57
C LEU A 171 -2.85 -4.55 15.53
N THR A 172 -2.43 -5.69 14.98
CA THR A 172 -1.53 -5.79 13.82
C THR A 172 -2.23 -5.30 12.54
N VAL A 173 -1.51 -5.30 11.42
CA VAL A 173 -1.94 -4.93 10.06
C VAL A 173 -2.33 -3.47 9.95
N HIS A 174 -1.34 -2.64 9.66
CA HIS A 174 -1.48 -1.19 9.49
C HIS A 174 -2.35 -0.81 8.28
N GLY A 175 -2.11 -1.44 7.13
CA GLY A 175 -2.81 -1.20 5.87
C GLY A 175 -2.79 -2.41 4.95
N PHE A 176 -3.37 -2.26 3.77
CA PHE A 176 -3.52 -3.32 2.78
C PHE A 176 -2.95 -2.86 1.43
N PRO A 177 -2.18 -3.72 0.73
CA PRO A 177 -1.69 -3.38 -0.62
C PRO A 177 -2.78 -3.52 -1.70
N GLY A 178 -3.96 -4.06 -1.34
CA GLY A 178 -4.99 -4.40 -2.32
C GLY A 178 -4.62 -5.61 -3.18
N TYR A 179 -5.48 -5.91 -4.15
CA TYR A 179 -5.34 -7.06 -5.04
C TYR A 179 -5.47 -6.62 -6.47
N ASP A 180 -4.60 -7.10 -7.34
CA ASP A 180 -4.73 -6.91 -8.79
C ASP A 180 -6.13 -7.32 -9.28
N VAL A 181 -6.61 -6.69 -10.32
CA VAL A 181 -7.99 -6.91 -10.83
C VAL A 181 -8.26 -8.36 -11.26
N ASP A 182 -7.23 -9.09 -11.65
CA ASP A 182 -7.26 -10.50 -12.07
C ASP A 182 -6.79 -11.47 -10.97
N ALA A 183 -6.34 -10.99 -9.81
CA ALA A 183 -5.92 -11.83 -8.70
C ALA A 183 -7.11 -12.48 -7.98
N ALA A 184 -6.85 -13.65 -7.37
CA ALA A 184 -7.80 -14.27 -6.44
C ALA A 184 -8.00 -13.37 -5.21
N ARG A 185 -9.24 -13.21 -4.78
CA ARG A 185 -9.62 -12.34 -3.66
C ARG A 185 -10.03 -13.15 -2.43
N PRO A 186 -9.54 -12.80 -1.24
CA PRO A 186 -9.95 -13.44 -0.01
C PRO A 186 -11.35 -12.98 0.43
N THR A 187 -11.99 -13.80 1.24
CA THR A 187 -13.09 -13.36 2.10
C THR A 187 -12.57 -12.56 3.28
N VAL A 188 -13.43 -11.77 3.94
CA VAL A 188 -13.02 -10.99 5.12
C VAL A 188 -12.43 -11.88 6.24
N PRO A 189 -13.01 -13.05 6.60
CA PRO A 189 -12.37 -13.97 7.54
C PRO A 189 -10.95 -14.42 7.11
N GLN A 190 -10.74 -14.72 5.82
CA GLN A 190 -9.40 -15.08 5.33
C GLN A 190 -8.39 -13.92 5.47
N VAL A 191 -8.81 -12.67 5.22
CA VAL A 191 -7.98 -11.49 5.50
C VAL A 191 -7.61 -11.43 6.98
N LEU A 192 -8.59 -11.60 7.87
CA LEU A 192 -8.39 -11.53 9.32
C LEU A 192 -7.49 -12.64 9.86
N ASP A 193 -7.48 -13.81 9.21
CA ASP A 193 -6.62 -14.93 9.59
C ASP A 193 -5.31 -14.98 8.79
N GLY A 194 -5.11 -14.11 7.80
CA GLY A 194 -3.93 -14.14 6.93
C GLY A 194 -3.87 -15.39 6.06
N GLU A 195 -5.03 -16.02 5.80
CA GLU A 195 -5.13 -17.23 4.99
C GLU A 195 -5.17 -16.89 3.49
N LYS A 196 -4.43 -17.67 2.70
CA LYS A 196 -4.42 -17.49 1.23
C LYS A 196 -5.85 -17.53 0.65
N PRO A 197 -6.18 -16.62 -0.29
CA PRO A 197 -5.29 -15.74 -1.04
C PRO A 197 -4.96 -14.40 -0.36
N ALA A 198 -5.26 -14.20 0.95
CA ALA A 198 -4.87 -12.98 1.64
C ALA A 198 -3.36 -12.72 1.51
N ASN A 199 -3.01 -11.45 1.29
CA ASN A 199 -1.64 -10.98 1.06
C ASN A 199 -1.05 -10.20 2.25
N THR A 200 -1.73 -10.23 3.40
CA THR A 200 -1.28 -9.65 4.66
C THR A 200 -1.17 -10.72 5.75
N ALA A 201 -0.42 -10.41 6.79
CA ALA A 201 -0.34 -11.24 7.99
C ALA A 201 -1.69 -11.27 8.74
N PRO A 202 -1.92 -12.24 9.64
CA PRO A 202 -3.16 -12.29 10.43
C PRO A 202 -3.31 -11.07 11.33
N VAL A 203 -4.56 -10.63 11.50
CA VAL A 203 -4.92 -9.55 12.42
C VAL A 203 -4.98 -10.10 13.85
N ARG A 204 -4.07 -9.65 14.70
CA ARG A 204 -3.95 -10.13 16.09
C ARG A 204 -3.67 -8.98 17.05
N VAL A 205 -4.12 -9.11 18.29
CA VAL A 205 -3.75 -8.19 19.36
C VAL A 205 -2.31 -8.49 19.77
N PHE A 206 -1.42 -7.49 19.77
CA PHE A 206 0.00 -7.64 20.11
C PHE A 206 0.47 -6.71 21.23
N ILE A 207 -0.41 -5.83 21.69
CA ILE A 207 -0.24 -4.97 22.86
C ILE A 207 -1.59 -4.82 23.56
N ALA A 208 -1.60 -4.60 24.87
CA ALA A 208 -2.85 -4.47 25.64
C ALA A 208 -3.76 -3.36 25.09
N PRO A 209 -5.03 -3.68 24.77
CA PRO A 209 -5.99 -2.70 24.27
C PRO A 209 -6.14 -1.50 25.21
N GLY A 210 -6.20 -0.30 24.64
CA GLY A 210 -6.36 0.96 25.38
C GLY A 210 -5.07 1.60 25.90
N THR A 211 -3.89 0.98 25.66
CA THR A 211 -2.61 1.50 26.19
C THR A 211 -1.90 2.46 25.24
N LYS A 212 -2.13 2.31 23.94
CA LYS A 212 -1.49 3.12 22.90
C LYS A 212 -2.38 3.20 21.65
N ASP A 213 -2.29 4.32 20.96
CA ASP A 213 -2.83 4.45 19.60
C ASP A 213 -1.85 3.81 18.60
N ILE A 214 -2.32 2.79 17.93
CA ILE A 214 -1.59 2.07 16.87
C ILE A 214 -2.53 1.91 15.70
N TYR A 215 -2.29 2.70 14.66
CA TYR A 215 -3.11 2.66 13.45
C TYR A 215 -3.22 1.25 12.88
N SER A 216 -4.46 0.75 12.70
CA SER A 216 -4.71 -0.59 12.19
C SER A 216 -5.89 -0.62 11.23
N GLY A 217 -5.59 -0.86 9.95
CA GLY A 217 -6.59 -1.22 8.93
C GLY A 217 -7.27 -2.56 9.26
N GLY A 218 -6.48 -3.50 9.84
CA GLY A 218 -7.02 -4.78 10.32
C GLY A 218 -8.12 -4.62 11.35
N GLY A 219 -7.98 -3.66 12.27
CA GLY A 219 -9.03 -3.33 13.24
C GLY A 219 -10.31 -2.84 12.56
N VAL A 220 -10.19 -2.00 11.54
CA VAL A 220 -11.37 -1.52 10.77
C VAL A 220 -11.96 -2.63 9.89
N THR A 221 -11.19 -3.62 9.48
CA THR A 221 -11.72 -4.82 8.81
C THR A 221 -12.53 -5.69 9.78
N ILE A 222 -12.16 -5.77 11.07
CA ILE A 222 -13.01 -6.38 12.11
C ILE A 222 -14.31 -5.59 12.27
N GLU A 223 -14.28 -4.25 12.25
CA GLU A 223 -15.46 -3.39 12.28
C GLU A 223 -16.39 -3.67 11.09
N GLN A 224 -15.85 -3.82 9.86
CA GLN A 224 -16.62 -4.23 8.67
C GLN A 224 -17.39 -5.53 8.92
N LEU A 225 -16.67 -6.55 9.40
CA LEU A 225 -17.28 -7.85 9.67
C LEU A 225 -18.35 -7.77 10.76
N LEU A 226 -18.06 -7.02 11.82
CA LEU A 226 -19.01 -6.79 12.92
C LEU A 226 -20.31 -6.15 12.41
N MET A 227 -20.21 -5.14 11.56
CA MET A 227 -21.37 -4.47 10.96
C MET A 227 -22.19 -5.40 10.06
N THR A 228 -21.54 -6.21 9.23
CA THR A 228 -22.22 -7.17 8.34
C THR A 228 -22.87 -8.30 9.15
N ASP A 229 -22.20 -8.81 10.17
CA ASP A 229 -22.72 -9.86 11.05
C ASP A 229 -23.98 -9.45 11.83
N VAL A 230 -24.05 -8.19 12.30
CA VAL A 230 -25.21 -7.72 13.08
C VAL A 230 -26.36 -7.25 12.20
N SER A 231 -26.07 -6.70 11.01
CA SER A 231 -27.09 -6.21 10.09
C SER A 231 -27.66 -7.31 9.19
N GLY A 232 -26.90 -8.37 8.91
CA GLY A 232 -27.22 -9.39 7.94
C GLY A 232 -27.22 -8.90 6.49
N LYS A 233 -26.62 -7.73 6.22
CA LYS A 233 -26.51 -7.11 4.90
C LYS A 233 -25.08 -7.17 4.42
N ASP A 234 -24.88 -7.23 3.10
CA ASP A 234 -23.58 -6.99 2.50
C ASP A 234 -23.10 -5.54 2.76
N PHE A 235 -21.80 -5.36 2.86
CA PHE A 235 -21.24 -4.10 3.30
C PHE A 235 -21.60 -2.91 2.39
N PRO A 236 -21.51 -3.00 1.04
CA PRO A 236 -21.92 -1.92 0.14
C PRO A 236 -23.38 -1.48 0.31
N ALA A 237 -24.31 -2.44 0.45
CA ALA A 237 -25.74 -2.12 0.65
C ALA A 237 -25.99 -1.47 2.01
N LEU A 238 -25.32 -1.94 3.07
CA LEU A 238 -25.37 -1.32 4.39
C LEU A 238 -24.90 0.14 4.35
N MET A 239 -23.74 0.41 3.73
CA MET A 239 -23.18 1.74 3.64
C MET A 239 -24.06 2.70 2.83
N ARG A 240 -24.64 2.21 1.73
CA ARG A 240 -25.59 2.98 0.92
C ARG A 240 -26.79 3.43 1.74
N GLU A 241 -27.46 2.49 2.42
CA GLU A 241 -28.67 2.75 3.20
C GLU A 241 -28.42 3.65 4.43
N THR A 242 -27.31 3.42 5.12
CA THR A 242 -27.06 4.08 6.41
C THR A 242 -26.38 5.44 6.29
N VAL A 243 -25.55 5.64 5.25
CA VAL A 243 -24.73 6.86 5.11
C VAL A 243 -24.90 7.51 3.74
N LEU A 244 -24.57 6.81 2.63
CA LEU A 244 -24.37 7.47 1.34
C LEU A 244 -25.65 8.13 0.82
N ASP A 245 -26.78 7.41 0.81
CA ASP A 245 -28.06 7.95 0.33
C ASP A 245 -28.59 9.07 1.24
N LYS A 246 -28.40 8.93 2.56
CA LYS A 246 -28.87 9.93 3.54
C LYS A 246 -28.15 11.28 3.39
N ILE A 247 -26.88 11.27 3.03
CA ILE A 247 -26.07 12.49 2.83
C ILE A 247 -26.21 13.01 1.38
N GLY A 248 -26.59 12.14 0.45
CA GLY A 248 -26.65 12.44 -0.99
C GLY A 248 -25.32 12.29 -1.67
N MET A 249 -24.50 11.30 -1.25
CA MET A 249 -23.24 10.89 -1.88
C MET A 249 -23.53 9.94 -3.05
N SER A 250 -24.26 10.44 -4.05
CA SER A 250 -24.80 9.61 -5.14
C SER A 250 -23.75 9.03 -6.09
N ASP A 251 -22.58 9.65 -6.15
CA ASP A 251 -21.48 9.20 -6.99
C ASP A 251 -20.56 8.19 -6.25
N SER A 252 -20.80 7.94 -4.97
CA SER A 252 -19.97 7.08 -4.11
C SER A 252 -20.44 5.65 -4.03
N SER A 253 -19.51 4.70 -3.81
CA SER A 253 -19.82 3.27 -3.64
C SER A 253 -18.71 2.54 -2.90
N TYR A 254 -19.08 1.49 -2.14
CA TYR A 254 -18.15 0.51 -1.57
C TYR A 254 -18.13 -0.82 -2.36
N GLU A 255 -18.73 -0.86 -3.54
CA GLU A 255 -18.72 -2.06 -4.37
C GLU A 255 -17.29 -2.40 -4.82
N GLN A 256 -16.84 -3.62 -4.53
CA GLN A 256 -15.51 -4.14 -4.86
C GLN A 256 -15.65 -5.54 -5.49
N PRO A 257 -15.41 -5.70 -6.81
CA PRO A 257 -15.06 -4.66 -7.78
C PRO A 257 -16.24 -3.74 -8.12
N LEU A 258 -15.91 -2.55 -8.66
CA LEU A 258 -16.95 -1.65 -9.19
C LEU A 258 -17.71 -2.29 -10.36
N PRO A 259 -19.04 -2.11 -10.45
CA PRO A 259 -19.80 -2.46 -11.65
C PRO A 259 -19.26 -1.77 -12.90
N ALA A 260 -19.30 -2.44 -14.06
CA ALA A 260 -18.72 -1.96 -15.30
C ALA A 260 -19.17 -0.52 -15.70
N ALA A 261 -20.45 -0.19 -15.47
CA ALA A 261 -20.97 1.14 -15.76
C ALA A 261 -20.31 2.25 -14.91
N ARG A 262 -19.94 1.96 -13.66
CA ARG A 262 -19.22 2.89 -12.78
C ARG A 262 -17.72 2.88 -13.08
N ALA A 263 -17.15 1.72 -13.39
CA ALA A 263 -15.75 1.57 -13.76
C ALA A 263 -15.36 2.46 -14.96
N ALA A 264 -16.29 2.70 -15.89
CA ALA A 264 -16.08 3.61 -17.01
C ALA A 264 -15.96 5.10 -16.61
N MET A 265 -16.28 5.45 -15.37
CA MET A 265 -16.23 6.82 -14.84
C MET A 265 -15.03 7.05 -13.91
N THR A 266 -14.13 6.08 -13.77
CA THR A 266 -13.01 6.16 -12.84
C THR A 266 -11.75 6.76 -13.48
N ALA A 267 -10.92 7.38 -12.64
CA ALA A 267 -9.52 7.59 -12.97
C ALA A 267 -8.75 6.26 -12.89
N GLY A 268 -7.63 6.15 -13.60
CA GLY A 268 -6.68 5.05 -13.51
C GLY A 268 -5.46 5.49 -12.70
N GLY A 269 -5.06 4.70 -11.70
CA GLY A 269 -3.96 5.02 -10.81
C GLY A 269 -2.60 5.02 -11.50
N ALA A 270 -1.68 5.83 -10.98
CA ALA A 270 -0.29 5.90 -11.42
C ALA A 270 0.69 5.72 -10.24
N TYR A 271 1.73 4.93 -10.46
CA TYR A 271 2.86 4.84 -9.55
C TYR A 271 3.65 6.15 -9.47
N ALA A 272 4.52 6.30 -8.47
CA ALA A 272 5.34 7.48 -8.27
C ALA A 272 6.24 7.81 -9.49
N ASP A 273 6.68 6.80 -10.25
CA ASP A 273 7.47 6.95 -11.49
C ASP A 273 6.60 7.33 -12.72
N GLY A 274 5.29 7.49 -12.53
CA GLY A 274 4.34 7.87 -13.58
C GLY A 274 3.82 6.71 -14.43
N LYS A 275 4.21 5.45 -14.14
CA LYS A 275 3.65 4.29 -14.83
C LYS A 275 2.23 4.00 -14.33
N PRO A 276 1.34 3.52 -15.22
CA PRO A 276 -0.01 3.16 -14.82
C PRO A 276 -0.02 1.92 -13.92
N VAL A 277 -0.93 1.88 -12.96
CA VAL A 277 -1.23 0.70 -12.15
C VAL A 277 -1.82 -0.39 -13.05
N HIS A 278 -1.41 -1.65 -12.86
CA HIS A 278 -1.94 -2.78 -13.62
C HIS A 278 -3.46 -2.87 -13.48
N GLY A 279 -4.18 -2.98 -14.60
CA GLY A 279 -5.65 -2.98 -14.62
C GLY A 279 -6.30 -1.69 -14.11
N LYS A 280 -5.52 -0.60 -13.96
CA LYS A 280 -5.90 0.76 -13.54
C LYS A 280 -6.03 1.00 -12.04
N TRP A 281 -6.32 -0.01 -11.23
CA TRP A 281 -6.48 0.06 -9.76
C TRP A 281 -6.43 -1.31 -9.11
N HIS A 282 -6.21 -1.34 -7.82
CA HIS A 282 -6.38 -2.53 -7.01
C HIS A 282 -7.80 -2.65 -6.45
N ILE A 283 -8.17 -3.87 -6.07
CA ILE A 283 -9.44 -4.21 -5.42
C ILE A 283 -9.19 -4.45 -3.94
N TYR A 284 -10.07 -3.92 -3.09
CA TYR A 284 -9.94 -3.97 -1.64
C TYR A 284 -11.15 -4.67 -1.00
N PRO A 285 -11.10 -5.99 -0.73
CA PRO A 285 -12.12 -6.69 0.07
C PRO A 285 -12.29 -6.10 1.46
N GLU A 286 -11.26 -5.42 1.96
CA GLU A 286 -11.20 -4.64 3.19
C GLU A 286 -11.91 -3.27 3.02
N MET A 287 -13.17 -3.33 2.61
CA MET A 287 -13.92 -2.19 2.12
C MET A 287 -14.02 -1.04 3.14
N ALA A 288 -14.27 -1.35 4.43
CA ALA A 288 -14.34 -0.32 5.47
C ALA A 288 -13.00 0.39 5.67
N ALA A 289 -11.90 -0.32 5.46
CA ALA A 289 -10.55 0.21 5.64
C ALA A 289 -10.06 1.03 4.43
N ALA A 290 -10.44 0.63 3.18
CA ALA A 290 -9.83 1.16 1.96
C ALA A 290 -10.73 1.15 0.70
N GLY A 291 -11.95 0.59 0.76
CA GLY A 291 -12.72 0.27 -0.45
C GLY A 291 -13.66 1.34 -1.01
N LEU A 292 -13.64 2.57 -0.49
CA LEU A 292 -14.54 3.63 -0.96
C LEU A 292 -14.10 4.22 -2.30
N TRP A 293 -14.98 4.12 -3.31
CA TRP A 293 -14.92 4.91 -4.53
C TRP A 293 -15.78 6.16 -4.37
N THR A 294 -15.26 7.34 -4.68
CA THR A 294 -15.97 8.59 -4.45
C THR A 294 -15.44 9.75 -5.30
N THR A 295 -16.02 10.93 -5.09
CA THR A 295 -15.56 12.21 -5.65
C THR A 295 -15.29 13.20 -4.52
N PRO A 296 -14.45 14.24 -4.72
CA PRO A 296 -14.26 15.30 -3.74
C PRO A 296 -15.57 16.01 -3.36
N THR A 297 -16.51 16.13 -4.29
CA THR A 297 -17.82 16.73 -4.02
C THR A 297 -18.64 15.91 -3.03
N ASP A 298 -18.61 14.58 -3.12
CA ASP A 298 -19.32 13.72 -2.18
C ASP A 298 -18.62 13.68 -0.82
N LEU A 299 -17.27 13.66 -0.79
CA LEU A 299 -16.51 13.81 0.45
C LEU A 299 -16.77 15.16 1.14
N ALA A 300 -16.92 16.24 0.37
CA ALA A 300 -17.28 17.55 0.91
C ALA A 300 -18.69 17.54 1.53
N LYS A 301 -19.69 16.89 0.90
CA LYS A 301 -21.03 16.70 1.49
C LYS A 301 -20.95 15.93 2.82
N PHE A 302 -20.14 14.87 2.85
CA PHE A 302 -19.91 14.07 4.06
C PHE A 302 -19.33 14.94 5.19
N ALA A 303 -18.25 15.67 4.92
CA ALA A 303 -17.62 16.54 5.93
C ALA A 303 -18.55 17.65 6.43
N ILE A 304 -19.34 18.26 5.53
CA ILE A 304 -20.36 19.26 5.89
C ILE A 304 -21.42 18.65 6.82
N GLU A 305 -21.93 17.47 6.50
CA GLU A 305 -22.93 16.78 7.36
C GLU A 305 -22.39 16.52 8.75
N ILE A 306 -21.17 15.98 8.87
CA ILE A 306 -20.52 15.73 10.17
C ILE A 306 -20.34 17.04 10.95
N ALA A 307 -19.87 18.11 10.31
CA ALA A 307 -19.67 19.41 10.95
C ALA A 307 -21.00 20.03 11.42
N LEU A 308 -22.04 19.98 10.59
CA LEU A 308 -23.36 20.48 10.95
C LEU A 308 -24.03 19.64 12.04
N SER A 309 -23.87 18.33 12.01
CA SER A 309 -24.37 17.43 13.05
C SER A 309 -23.67 17.69 14.39
N LYS A 310 -22.36 17.91 14.40
CA LYS A 310 -21.59 18.33 15.60
C LYS A 310 -22.18 19.58 16.24
N GLN A 311 -22.64 20.54 15.42
CA GLN A 311 -23.27 21.77 15.88
C GLN A 311 -24.76 21.62 16.23
N GLY A 312 -25.38 20.45 15.99
CA GLY A 312 -26.81 20.24 16.17
C GLY A 312 -27.68 20.88 15.08
N LYS A 313 -27.09 21.24 13.94
CA LYS A 313 -27.77 21.85 12.79
C LYS A 313 -28.17 20.83 11.71
N SER A 314 -27.76 19.58 11.83
CA SER A 314 -28.16 18.44 11.02
C SER A 314 -28.21 17.17 11.86
N ASN A 315 -28.94 16.15 11.37
CA ASN A 315 -29.03 14.83 11.96
C ASN A 315 -29.42 13.76 10.92
N ARG A 316 -28.96 13.93 9.69
CA ARG A 316 -29.32 13.02 8.58
C ARG A 316 -28.85 11.59 8.84
N VAL A 317 -27.70 11.43 9.49
CA VAL A 317 -27.15 10.12 9.82
C VAL A 317 -27.02 9.94 11.34
N LEU A 318 -26.31 10.83 12.02
CA LEU A 318 -26.02 10.77 13.44
C LEU A 318 -26.68 11.94 14.19
N SER A 319 -27.06 11.70 15.44
CA SER A 319 -27.45 12.78 16.35
C SER A 319 -26.26 13.66 16.70
N GLN A 320 -26.55 14.87 17.19
CA GLN A 320 -25.53 15.76 17.72
C GLN A 320 -24.67 15.07 18.80
N LYS A 321 -25.32 14.35 19.74
CA LYS A 321 -24.64 13.62 20.80
C LYS A 321 -23.64 12.59 20.26
N MET A 322 -24.06 11.79 19.28
CA MET A 322 -23.19 10.76 18.69
C MET A 322 -22.06 11.38 17.88
N THR A 323 -22.33 12.47 17.16
CA THR A 323 -21.26 13.19 16.42
C THR A 323 -20.29 13.88 17.38
N GLN A 324 -20.74 14.36 18.54
CA GLN A 324 -19.85 14.84 19.60
C GLN A 324 -18.96 13.73 20.12
N GLU A 325 -19.50 12.53 20.34
CA GLU A 325 -18.73 11.34 20.71
C GLU A 325 -17.69 10.98 19.63
N MET A 326 -18.11 10.98 18.37
CA MET A 326 -17.25 10.69 17.20
C MET A 326 -16.03 11.62 17.13
N LEU A 327 -16.23 12.91 17.34
CA LEU A 327 -15.21 13.94 17.22
C LEU A 327 -14.58 14.32 18.58
N THR A 328 -14.74 13.49 19.62
CA THR A 328 -14.03 13.62 20.89
C THR A 328 -12.82 12.69 20.85
N PRO A 329 -11.60 13.23 21.02
CA PRO A 329 -10.40 12.39 21.05
C PRO A 329 -10.46 11.34 22.15
N VAL A 330 -10.22 10.09 21.80
CA VAL A 330 -10.04 8.97 22.72
C VAL A 330 -8.59 8.98 23.23
N MET A 331 -7.63 9.22 22.32
CA MET A 331 -6.20 9.31 22.61
C MET A 331 -5.51 10.17 21.54
N ASP A 332 -4.56 11.04 21.96
CA ASP A 332 -3.64 11.80 21.10
C ASP A 332 -4.22 12.46 19.82
N GLY A 333 -5.45 12.96 19.89
CA GLY A 333 -6.12 13.61 18.75
C GLY A 333 -6.85 12.61 17.84
N VAL A 334 -6.95 11.33 18.21
CA VAL A 334 -7.70 10.32 17.47
C VAL A 334 -9.10 10.15 18.06
N GLY A 335 -10.12 10.45 17.27
CA GLY A 335 -11.53 10.19 17.59
C GLY A 335 -12.01 8.85 17.02
N LEU A 336 -13.31 8.75 16.79
CA LEU A 336 -13.89 7.54 16.22
C LEU A 336 -13.90 7.64 14.69
N GLY A 337 -12.78 7.24 14.08
CA GLY A 337 -12.55 7.25 12.63
C GLY A 337 -11.97 8.55 12.07
N PHE A 338 -11.85 9.61 12.85
CA PHE A 338 -11.25 10.87 12.43
C PHE A 338 -10.02 11.24 13.27
N PHE A 339 -9.11 11.99 12.64
CA PHE A 339 -8.04 12.70 13.33
C PHE A 339 -8.46 14.17 13.57
N MET A 340 -8.12 14.70 14.74
CA MET A 340 -8.31 16.11 15.10
C MET A 340 -6.97 16.81 15.21
N GLU A 341 -6.85 17.96 14.55
CA GLU A 341 -5.63 18.77 14.53
C GLU A 341 -5.49 19.59 15.81
N LYS A 342 -4.47 19.30 16.62
CA LYS A 342 -4.22 19.98 17.90
C LYS A 342 -3.97 21.49 17.73
N GLU A 343 -3.26 21.87 16.65
CA GLU A 343 -2.90 23.26 16.38
C GLU A 343 -4.02 24.08 15.70
N ASN A 344 -5.02 23.42 15.16
CA ASN A 344 -6.16 24.01 14.50
C ASN A 344 -7.46 23.57 15.19
N PRO A 345 -7.87 24.20 16.29
CA PRO A 345 -9.09 23.84 17.02
C PRO A 345 -10.30 23.78 16.10
N GLY A 346 -11.12 22.74 16.27
CA GLY A 346 -12.26 22.51 15.39
C GLY A 346 -11.93 21.78 14.08
N GLN A 347 -10.67 21.58 13.77
CA GLN A 347 -10.25 20.88 12.56
C GLN A 347 -10.27 19.37 12.76
N PHE A 348 -10.93 18.65 11.83
CA PHE A 348 -10.95 17.20 11.74
C PHE A 348 -10.77 16.77 10.29
N GLY A 349 -10.27 15.56 10.10
CA GLY A 349 -10.04 15.06 8.76
C GLY A 349 -9.47 13.65 8.74
N HIS A 350 -9.12 13.20 7.54
CA HIS A 350 -8.41 11.97 7.30
C HIS A 350 -7.73 12.02 5.93
N ASN A 351 -6.57 11.39 5.82
CA ASN A 351 -5.91 11.14 4.54
C ASN A 351 -6.21 9.72 4.07
N GLY A 352 -6.06 9.47 2.78
CA GLY A 352 -6.22 8.16 2.19
C GLY A 352 -5.16 7.86 1.16
N ALA A 353 -4.72 6.61 1.13
CA ALA A 353 -3.81 6.09 0.13
C ALA A 353 -4.24 4.68 -0.24
N ASP A 354 -4.37 4.44 -1.53
CA ASP A 354 -4.47 3.15 -2.19
C ASP A 354 -3.42 3.11 -3.31
N GLU A 355 -3.16 1.95 -3.88
CA GLU A 355 -2.19 1.79 -4.95
C GLU A 355 -2.51 2.72 -6.13
N GLY A 356 -1.64 3.70 -6.37
CA GLY A 356 -1.83 4.73 -7.41
C GLY A 356 -2.86 5.81 -7.08
N PHE A 357 -3.38 5.90 -5.86
CA PHE A 357 -4.37 6.93 -5.48
C PHE A 357 -4.06 7.55 -4.13
N GLN A 358 -4.32 8.86 -4.04
CA GLN A 358 -4.21 9.63 -2.81
C GLN A 358 -5.46 10.49 -2.60
N ALA A 359 -5.86 10.65 -1.34
CA ALA A 359 -7.00 11.49 -0.96
C ALA A 359 -6.70 12.27 0.32
N LEU A 360 -7.29 13.46 0.43
CA LEU A 360 -7.21 14.32 1.61
C LEU A 360 -8.58 14.93 1.89
N LEU A 361 -9.05 14.79 3.12
CA LEU A 361 -10.26 15.43 3.62
C LEU A 361 -9.91 16.23 4.87
N SER A 362 -10.21 17.53 4.87
CA SER A 362 -9.97 18.42 6.00
C SER A 362 -11.15 19.37 6.16
N MET A 363 -11.73 19.47 7.37
CA MET A 363 -12.90 20.28 7.65
C MET A 363 -12.84 20.87 9.06
N ASN A 364 -13.22 22.12 9.18
CA ASN A 364 -13.35 22.77 10.47
C ASN A 364 -14.83 22.97 10.83
N TRP A 365 -15.29 22.35 11.94
CA TRP A 365 -16.71 22.42 12.33
C TRP A 365 -17.11 23.76 12.94
N GLU A 366 -16.14 24.64 13.33
CA GLU A 366 -16.44 25.96 13.89
C GLU A 366 -16.66 26.99 12.78
N SER A 367 -15.69 27.09 11.87
CA SER A 367 -15.74 28.06 10.76
C SER A 367 -16.59 27.59 9.58
N GLY A 368 -16.78 26.28 9.41
CA GLY A 368 -17.45 25.70 8.25
C GLY A 368 -16.58 25.70 7.00
N ASN A 369 -15.26 25.84 7.14
CA ASN A 369 -14.31 25.83 6.03
C ASN A 369 -13.64 24.45 5.93
N GLY A 370 -13.36 24.03 4.69
CA GLY A 370 -12.76 22.74 4.46
C GLY A 370 -12.45 22.47 2.99
N ILE A 371 -11.82 21.34 2.74
CA ILE A 371 -11.45 20.89 1.40
C ILE A 371 -11.46 19.38 1.32
N ALA A 372 -11.87 18.87 0.18
CA ALA A 372 -11.63 17.50 -0.22
C ALA A 372 -10.79 17.50 -1.51
N LEU A 373 -9.73 16.70 -1.53
CA LEU A 373 -8.79 16.55 -2.64
C LEU A 373 -8.59 15.08 -2.95
N MET A 374 -8.55 14.73 -4.23
CA MET A 374 -8.25 13.37 -4.68
C MET A 374 -7.35 13.41 -5.91
N ALA A 375 -6.36 12.53 -5.97
CA ALA A 375 -5.41 12.38 -7.06
C ALA A 375 -5.21 10.91 -7.42
N ASP A 376 -4.90 10.65 -8.68
CA ASP A 376 -4.65 9.32 -9.23
C ASP A 376 -3.15 9.00 -9.34
N SER A 377 -2.38 9.33 -8.32
CA SER A 377 -0.94 9.05 -8.25
C SER A 377 -0.47 8.84 -6.82
N ASP A 378 0.51 7.96 -6.62
CA ASP A 378 1.21 7.78 -5.34
C ASP A 378 1.85 9.09 -4.84
N ASN A 379 2.22 10.00 -5.74
CA ASN A 379 2.75 11.32 -5.39
C ASN A 379 1.65 12.36 -5.11
N GLY A 380 0.38 12.00 -5.20
CA GLY A 380 -0.75 12.92 -5.07
C GLY A 380 -0.73 13.77 -3.82
N ILE A 381 -0.33 13.19 -2.66
CA ILE A 381 -0.31 13.89 -1.38
C ILE A 381 0.61 15.12 -1.40
N SER A 382 1.75 15.05 -2.12
CA SER A 382 2.68 16.17 -2.25
C SER A 382 2.05 17.36 -2.96
N VAL A 383 1.31 17.10 -4.04
CA VAL A 383 0.55 18.13 -4.77
C VAL A 383 -0.61 18.66 -3.93
N MET A 384 -1.39 17.76 -3.31
CA MET A 384 -2.56 18.13 -2.51
C MET A 384 -2.21 19.01 -1.31
N ASN A 385 -1.09 18.75 -0.63
CA ASN A 385 -0.63 19.58 0.49
C ASN A 385 -0.29 21.01 0.05
N GLN A 386 0.31 21.20 -1.12
CA GLN A 386 0.59 22.54 -1.65
C GLN A 386 -0.71 23.24 -2.04
N VAL A 387 -1.63 22.54 -2.68
CA VAL A 387 -2.97 23.07 -3.02
C VAL A 387 -3.73 23.47 -1.76
N LEU A 388 -3.74 22.63 -0.71
CA LEU A 388 -4.36 22.96 0.59
C LEU A 388 -3.77 24.23 1.18
N LYS A 389 -2.44 24.36 1.25
CA LYS A 389 -1.75 25.56 1.75
C LYS A 389 -2.16 26.80 0.97
N ARG A 390 -2.19 26.69 -0.37
CA ARG A 390 -2.55 27.79 -1.23
C ARG A 390 -4.04 28.18 -1.12
N VAL A 391 -4.94 27.19 -1.09
CA VAL A 391 -6.38 27.41 -0.88
C VAL A 391 -6.61 28.08 0.48
N ALA A 392 -6.03 27.57 1.56
CA ALA A 392 -6.18 28.19 2.89
C ALA A 392 -5.77 29.67 2.88
N ARG A 393 -4.71 30.03 2.16
CA ARG A 393 -4.26 31.43 2.00
C ARG A 393 -5.24 32.26 1.16
N GLU A 394 -5.65 31.78 -0.03
CA GLU A 394 -6.54 32.50 -0.96
C GLU A 394 -7.95 32.69 -0.39
N TYR A 395 -8.40 31.73 0.42
CA TYR A 395 -9.72 31.79 1.09
C TYR A 395 -9.66 32.42 2.49
N ALA A 396 -8.47 32.92 2.89
CA ALA A 396 -8.22 33.54 4.19
C ALA A 396 -8.67 32.67 5.39
N TRP A 397 -8.43 31.37 5.31
CA TRP A 397 -8.71 30.48 6.43
C TRP A 397 -7.71 30.70 7.55
N ASN A 398 -8.20 30.68 8.79
CA ASN A 398 -7.34 30.60 9.96
C ASN A 398 -6.82 29.15 10.13
N TYR A 399 -5.96 28.73 9.21
CA TYR A 399 -5.39 27.40 9.14
C TYR A 399 -3.87 27.48 9.27
N LYS A 400 -3.35 26.92 10.35
CA LYS A 400 -1.91 26.81 10.54
C LYS A 400 -1.40 25.64 9.73
N THR A 401 -0.63 25.92 8.70
CA THR A 401 0.20 24.90 8.06
C THR A 401 1.51 24.84 8.83
N GLY A 402 1.83 23.71 9.44
CA GLY A 402 3.17 23.50 10.02
C GLY A 402 4.28 23.74 8.97
N GLU A 403 5.46 24.12 9.43
CA GLU A 403 6.65 24.16 8.55
C GLU A 403 6.93 22.71 8.06
N ASP A 404 6.64 22.43 6.81
CA ASP A 404 7.02 21.16 6.14
C ASP A 404 8.39 21.32 5.48
N VAL A 405 9.43 21.42 6.31
CA VAL A 405 10.80 21.60 5.81
C VAL A 405 11.21 20.47 4.85
N GLY A 406 10.82 19.23 5.13
CA GLY A 406 11.10 18.10 4.25
C GLY A 406 10.40 18.22 2.90
N GLY A 407 9.15 18.69 2.87
CA GLY A 407 8.40 18.99 1.65
C GLY A 407 9.00 20.15 0.86
N ASP A 408 9.40 21.20 1.53
CA ASP A 408 10.03 22.36 0.88
C ASP A 408 11.39 21.99 0.26
N LEU A 409 12.22 21.21 0.95
CA LEU A 409 13.47 20.69 0.40
C LEU A 409 13.23 19.78 -0.81
N PHE A 410 12.18 18.95 -0.76
CA PHE A 410 11.84 18.10 -1.89
C PHE A 410 11.38 18.93 -3.11
N LEU A 411 10.57 19.97 -2.91
CA LEU A 411 10.22 20.91 -3.98
C LEU A 411 11.45 21.60 -4.57
N ILE A 412 12.37 22.07 -3.72
CA ILE A 412 13.62 22.66 -4.18
C ILE A 412 14.43 21.65 -5.01
N ALA A 413 14.54 20.40 -4.55
CA ALA A 413 15.23 19.34 -5.28
C ALA A 413 14.60 19.11 -6.67
N LYS A 414 13.28 19.00 -6.76
CA LYS A 414 12.54 18.79 -8.02
C LYS A 414 12.71 19.94 -9.01
N PHE A 415 12.81 21.18 -8.55
CA PHE A 415 12.71 22.36 -9.41
C PHE A 415 14.01 23.15 -9.58
N LYS A 416 14.91 23.07 -8.60
CA LYS A 416 16.22 23.75 -8.63
C LYS A 416 17.39 22.76 -8.56
N GLY A 417 17.07 21.46 -8.46
CA GLY A 417 18.04 20.38 -8.36
C GLY A 417 18.46 20.06 -6.93
N THR A 418 18.91 18.83 -6.72
CA THR A 418 19.29 18.27 -5.41
C THR A 418 20.40 19.06 -4.72
N ALA A 419 21.36 19.61 -5.49
CA ALA A 419 22.40 20.47 -4.92
C ALA A 419 21.82 21.73 -4.24
N ALA A 420 20.79 22.35 -4.82
CA ALA A 420 20.13 23.51 -4.22
C ALA A 420 19.35 23.14 -2.94
N ALA A 421 18.71 21.97 -2.93
CA ALA A 421 18.02 21.46 -1.73
C ALA A 421 19.01 21.20 -0.58
N LEU A 422 20.14 20.57 -0.87
CA LEU A 422 21.18 20.32 0.12
C LEU A 422 21.83 21.62 0.64
N ALA A 423 22.05 22.61 -0.22
CA ALA A 423 22.52 23.94 0.20
C ALA A 423 21.49 24.63 1.14
N ARG A 424 20.17 24.50 0.86
CA ARG A 424 19.13 25.01 1.74
C ARG A 424 19.10 24.26 3.08
N TYR A 425 19.26 22.94 3.07
CA TYR A 425 19.40 22.13 4.28
C TYR A 425 20.58 22.63 5.13
N ASP A 426 21.76 22.84 4.52
CA ASP A 426 22.95 23.36 5.24
C ASP A 426 22.70 24.74 5.84
N THR A 427 21.98 25.62 5.14
CA THR A 427 21.58 26.93 5.65
C THR A 427 20.67 26.80 6.88
N LEU A 428 19.60 25.98 6.78
CA LEU A 428 18.68 25.74 7.89
C LEU A 428 19.37 25.13 9.12
N LYS A 429 20.34 24.25 8.89
CA LYS A 429 21.16 23.66 9.95
C LYS A 429 22.04 24.71 10.64
N ALA A 430 22.63 25.63 9.87
CA ALA A 430 23.49 26.70 10.37
C ALA A 430 22.70 27.80 11.12
N GLU A 431 21.44 28.05 10.75
CA GLU A 431 20.56 29.02 11.44
C GLU A 431 20.26 28.64 12.90
N GLY A 432 20.60 27.45 13.31
CA GLY A 432 20.48 26.95 14.68
C GLY A 432 19.03 26.66 15.08
N GLY A 433 18.73 25.41 15.33
CA GLY A 433 17.43 24.93 15.77
C GLY A 433 17.18 23.50 15.31
N SER A 434 16.20 22.84 15.89
CA SER A 434 15.76 21.47 15.54
C SER A 434 14.96 21.41 14.23
N LYS A 435 15.18 22.34 13.29
CA LYS A 435 14.39 22.42 12.04
C LYS A 435 14.76 21.32 11.04
N VAL A 436 16.00 20.82 11.08
CA VAL A 436 16.50 19.76 10.20
C VAL A 436 17.34 18.77 11.00
N ASP A 437 17.16 17.51 10.69
CA ASP A 437 17.79 16.38 11.36
C ASP A 437 18.10 15.22 10.37
N GLU A 438 18.53 14.09 10.89
CA GLU A 438 18.73 12.84 10.15
C GLU A 438 17.45 12.43 9.39
N GLY A 439 16.30 12.52 10.05
CA GLY A 439 15.01 12.15 9.48
C GLY A 439 14.63 13.03 8.29
N THR A 440 15.02 14.31 8.31
CA THR A 440 14.79 15.26 7.20
C THR A 440 15.51 14.82 5.92
N LEU A 441 16.81 14.50 6.01
CA LEU A 441 17.56 13.98 4.86
C LEU A 441 17.09 12.57 4.47
N ASN A 442 16.78 11.72 5.44
CA ASN A 442 16.27 10.39 5.17
C ASN A 442 14.96 10.43 4.37
N GLY A 443 14.02 11.26 4.80
CA GLY A 443 12.75 11.48 4.10
C GLY A 443 12.92 12.08 2.70
N LEU A 444 13.83 13.03 2.53
CA LEU A 444 14.16 13.60 1.21
C LEU A 444 14.76 12.53 0.29
N GLY A 445 15.72 11.74 0.80
CA GLY A 445 16.36 10.66 0.07
C GLY A 445 15.36 9.63 -0.44
N TYR A 446 14.46 9.17 0.41
CA TYR A 446 13.41 8.22 0.03
C TYR A 446 12.42 8.80 -0.99
N ARG A 447 11.98 10.05 -0.83
CA ARG A 447 11.07 10.70 -1.80
C ARG A 447 11.70 10.77 -3.19
N LEU A 448 13.01 11.07 -3.31
CA LEU A 448 13.73 11.08 -4.58
C LEU A 448 13.94 9.66 -5.12
N LEU A 449 14.39 8.72 -4.28
CA LEU A 449 14.70 7.35 -4.66
C LEU A 449 13.48 6.62 -5.25
N TYR A 450 12.32 6.78 -4.61
CA TYR A 450 11.07 6.16 -5.06
C TYR A 450 10.25 7.06 -6.01
N GLY A 451 10.58 8.35 -6.11
CA GLY A 451 9.98 9.29 -7.06
C GLY A 451 10.59 9.26 -8.47
N GLY A 452 11.55 8.34 -8.73
CA GLY A 452 12.20 8.18 -10.04
C GLY A 452 13.50 8.96 -10.21
N GLU A 453 13.96 9.72 -9.20
CA GLU A 453 15.26 10.39 -9.17
C GLU A 453 16.28 9.60 -8.33
N GLU A 454 16.52 8.35 -8.73
CA GLU A 454 17.27 7.38 -7.91
C GLU A 454 18.72 7.85 -7.61
N ALA A 455 19.42 8.44 -8.58
CA ALA A 455 20.78 8.96 -8.40
C ALA A 455 20.82 10.14 -7.41
N ASP A 456 19.81 11.00 -7.44
CA ASP A 456 19.65 12.11 -6.50
C ASP A 456 19.32 11.60 -5.09
N GLY A 457 18.48 10.56 -4.99
CA GLY A 457 18.22 9.87 -3.73
C GLY A 457 19.50 9.34 -3.08
N VAL A 458 20.35 8.64 -3.86
CA VAL A 458 21.68 8.17 -3.39
C VAL A 458 22.52 9.35 -2.89
N THR A 459 22.61 10.45 -3.64
CA THR A 459 23.36 11.64 -3.24
C THR A 459 22.90 12.21 -1.90
N VAL A 460 21.59 12.21 -1.64
CA VAL A 460 21.03 12.68 -0.37
C VAL A 460 21.36 11.71 0.78
N PHE A 461 21.29 10.40 0.54
CA PHE A 461 21.66 9.41 1.57
C PHE A 461 23.18 9.43 1.87
N GLU A 462 24.04 9.65 0.88
CA GLU A 462 25.47 9.86 1.10
C GLU A 462 25.74 11.10 1.98
N LYS A 463 25.01 12.20 1.75
CA LYS A 463 25.03 13.39 2.62
C LYS A 463 24.58 13.03 4.03
N ASN A 464 23.50 12.22 4.17
CA ASN A 464 22.97 11.82 5.47
C ASN A 464 23.98 11.02 6.29
N VAL A 465 24.66 10.04 5.65
CA VAL A 465 25.76 9.29 6.27
C VAL A 465 26.91 10.22 6.71
N LYS A 466 27.26 11.21 5.90
CA LYS A 466 28.33 12.18 6.23
C LYS A 466 27.97 13.06 7.43
N GLU A 467 26.69 13.46 7.55
CA GLU A 467 26.20 14.32 8.63
C GLU A 467 25.98 13.55 9.94
N TYR A 468 25.54 12.27 9.85
CA TYR A 468 25.14 11.44 10.99
C TYR A 468 25.87 10.08 11.02
N PRO A 469 27.24 10.08 11.00
CA PRO A 469 28.02 8.85 10.83
C PRO A 469 27.92 7.84 12.00
N HIS A 470 27.24 8.22 13.08
CA HIS A 470 27.03 7.38 14.26
C HIS A 470 25.63 6.75 14.32
N SER A 471 24.79 6.95 13.32
CA SER A 471 23.47 6.32 13.22
C SER A 471 23.54 5.07 12.33
N SER A 472 23.05 3.93 12.83
CA SER A 472 22.94 2.70 12.04
C SER A 472 21.91 2.84 10.90
N ASN A 473 20.87 3.64 11.14
CA ASN A 473 19.77 3.86 10.19
C ASN A 473 20.23 4.51 8.88
N VAL A 474 21.18 5.47 8.93
CA VAL A 474 21.65 6.13 7.70
C VAL A 474 22.42 5.18 6.77
N TYR A 475 23.11 4.19 7.35
CA TYR A 475 23.79 3.16 6.58
C TYR A 475 22.81 2.14 6.02
N ASP A 476 21.74 1.79 6.76
CA ASP A 476 20.67 0.93 6.28
C ASP A 476 19.97 1.53 5.06
N SER A 477 19.57 2.80 5.16
CA SER A 477 18.92 3.56 4.09
C SER A 477 19.82 3.74 2.86
N LEU A 478 21.13 4.01 3.05
CA LEU A 478 22.07 4.11 1.94
C LEU A 478 22.32 2.73 1.30
N GLY A 479 22.33 1.66 2.09
CA GLY A 479 22.38 0.27 1.60
C GLY A 479 21.20 -0.05 0.69
N GLU A 480 19.99 0.35 1.08
CA GLU A 480 18.78 0.20 0.27
C GLU A 480 18.87 1.01 -1.04
N ALA A 481 19.32 2.26 -0.96
CA ALA A 481 19.47 3.11 -2.13
C ALA A 481 20.45 2.49 -3.14
N TYR A 482 21.62 2.02 -2.69
CA TYR A 482 22.59 1.34 -3.56
C TYR A 482 22.05 0.03 -4.14
N ALA A 483 21.29 -0.75 -3.37
CA ALA A 483 20.64 -1.97 -3.86
C ALA A 483 19.66 -1.65 -4.99
N LYS A 484 18.85 -0.59 -4.84
CA LYS A 484 17.86 -0.17 -5.83
C LYS A 484 18.51 0.28 -7.15
N VAL A 485 19.65 0.97 -7.09
CA VAL A 485 20.41 1.38 -8.30
C VAL A 485 21.38 0.31 -8.82
N GLY A 486 21.32 -0.92 -8.27
CA GLY A 486 22.12 -2.06 -8.74
C GLY A 486 23.59 -2.05 -8.30
N GLN A 487 24.00 -1.16 -7.40
CA GLN A 487 25.36 -1.09 -6.86
C GLN A 487 25.54 -2.07 -5.69
N LYS A 488 25.50 -3.35 -6.00
CA LYS A 488 25.44 -4.46 -5.06
C LYS A 488 26.51 -4.45 -3.99
N ASP A 489 27.77 -4.19 -4.35
CA ASP A 489 28.89 -4.24 -3.40
C ASP A 489 28.81 -3.10 -2.38
N LEU A 490 28.40 -1.89 -2.82
CA LEU A 490 28.18 -0.76 -1.92
C LEU A 490 26.97 -0.99 -1.02
N ALA A 491 25.91 -1.61 -1.53
CA ALA A 491 24.77 -2.00 -0.72
C ALA A 491 25.17 -2.95 0.41
N ILE A 492 25.95 -3.99 0.09
CA ILE A 492 26.47 -4.95 1.08
C ILE A 492 27.30 -4.24 2.15
N GLN A 493 28.25 -3.39 1.75
CA GLN A 493 29.12 -2.66 2.69
C GLN A 493 28.31 -1.80 3.66
N ASN A 494 27.27 -1.12 3.19
CA ASN A 494 26.45 -0.24 4.01
C ASN A 494 25.54 -1.05 4.95
N TYR A 495 24.89 -2.12 4.50
CA TYR A 495 24.14 -3.01 5.39
C TYR A 495 25.02 -3.69 6.45
N GLU A 496 26.24 -4.11 6.10
CA GLU A 496 27.20 -4.63 7.07
C GLU A 496 27.60 -3.57 8.12
N LYS A 497 27.78 -2.32 7.68
CA LYS A 497 28.07 -1.21 8.58
C LYS A 497 26.90 -0.93 9.51
N SER A 498 25.67 -0.94 9.01
CA SER A 498 24.46 -0.83 9.84
C SER A 498 24.40 -1.91 10.90
N LEU A 499 24.63 -3.20 10.55
CA LEU A 499 24.65 -4.30 11.50
C LEU A 499 25.81 -4.26 12.52
N GLN A 500 26.97 -3.72 12.11
CA GLN A 500 28.07 -3.50 13.06
C GLN A 500 27.67 -2.53 14.16
N MET A 501 26.80 -1.56 13.86
CA MET A 501 26.35 -0.53 14.80
C MET A 501 25.08 -0.96 15.56
N ASP A 502 24.17 -1.63 14.89
CA ASP A 502 22.96 -2.25 15.48
C ASP A 502 22.82 -3.72 15.05
N PRO A 503 23.34 -4.67 15.83
CA PRO A 503 23.22 -6.10 15.53
C PRO A 503 21.79 -6.65 15.49
N LYS A 504 20.78 -5.85 15.92
CA LYS A 504 19.37 -6.23 15.91
C LYS A 504 18.63 -5.73 14.66
N ASN A 505 19.28 -5.02 13.75
CA ASN A 505 18.66 -4.56 12.51
C ASN A 505 18.29 -5.75 11.61
N SER A 506 17.05 -6.23 11.76
CA SER A 506 16.53 -7.37 11.01
C SER A 506 16.42 -7.09 9.50
N ASN A 507 16.18 -5.82 9.09
CA ASN A 507 16.14 -5.43 7.68
C ASN A 507 17.51 -5.68 7.03
N ALA A 508 18.58 -5.14 7.61
CA ALA A 508 19.94 -5.34 7.08
C ALA A 508 20.32 -6.82 7.00
N VAL A 509 19.92 -7.65 8.00
CA VAL A 509 20.13 -9.12 7.95
C VAL A 509 19.45 -9.71 6.72
N GLU A 510 18.17 -9.39 6.52
CA GLU A 510 17.39 -9.93 5.40
C GLU A 510 17.93 -9.48 4.04
N GLN A 511 18.26 -8.19 3.90
CA GLN A 511 18.80 -7.65 2.65
C GLN A 511 20.18 -8.21 2.32
N LEU A 512 21.05 -8.36 3.31
CA LEU A 512 22.34 -9.02 3.12
C LEU A 512 22.19 -10.48 2.67
N LYS A 513 21.25 -11.20 3.25
CA LYS A 513 20.92 -12.57 2.83
C LYS A 513 20.49 -12.61 1.35
N LYS A 514 19.64 -11.67 0.92
CA LYS A 514 19.21 -11.54 -0.48
C LYS A 514 20.37 -11.14 -1.41
N LEU A 515 21.18 -10.15 -1.03
CA LEU A 515 22.24 -9.61 -1.85
C LEU A 515 23.45 -10.54 -1.97
N LYS A 516 23.88 -11.14 -0.87
CA LYS A 516 25.03 -12.07 -0.89
C LYS A 516 24.64 -13.41 -1.52
N GLY A 517 23.37 -13.72 -1.62
CA GLY A 517 22.85 -15.07 -1.71
C GLY A 517 23.19 -15.81 -0.40
N GLU A 518 22.42 -16.77 0.04
CA GLU A 518 22.98 -17.73 0.98
C GLU A 518 24.16 -18.37 0.26
N ALA A 519 25.37 -18.15 0.75
CA ALA A 519 26.49 -18.98 0.34
C ALA A 519 26.08 -20.40 0.70
N MET A 520 25.68 -21.19 -0.30
CA MET A 520 25.51 -22.62 -0.10
C MET A 520 26.93 -23.17 0.11
N ASN A 521 27.36 -23.18 1.38
CA ASN A 521 28.61 -23.83 1.73
C ASN A 521 28.34 -25.34 1.77
N PRO A 522 28.78 -26.12 0.77
CA PRO A 522 28.57 -27.55 0.79
C PRO A 522 29.36 -28.19 1.90
N ARG A 523 28.78 -29.23 2.49
CA ARG A 523 29.58 -30.19 3.27
C ARG A 523 30.34 -31.06 2.27
N VAL A 524 31.63 -31.28 2.48
CA VAL A 524 32.37 -32.24 1.66
C VAL A 524 32.41 -33.59 2.40
N GLU A 525 31.89 -34.63 1.77
CA GLU A 525 31.75 -35.97 2.36
C GLU A 525 32.34 -37.03 1.41
N GLU A 526 32.98 -38.02 1.97
CA GLU A 526 33.41 -39.22 1.25
C GLU A 526 32.27 -40.25 1.26
N GLN A 527 31.81 -40.68 0.10
CA GLN A 527 30.71 -41.64 -0.04
C GLN A 527 31.21 -42.93 -0.69
N ALA A 528 30.80 -44.07 -0.09
CA ALA A 528 31.01 -45.36 -0.72
C ALA A 528 30.16 -45.49 -1.98
N GLY A 529 30.66 -46.18 -3.00
CA GLY A 529 29.86 -46.51 -4.20
C GLY A 529 28.65 -47.38 -3.87
N PHE A 530 27.55 -47.15 -4.60
CA PHE A 530 26.31 -47.89 -4.41
C PHE A 530 25.58 -48.15 -5.72
N THR A 531 24.58 -49.04 -5.70
CA THR A 531 23.72 -49.29 -6.88
C THR A 531 22.33 -48.73 -6.63
N VAL A 532 21.77 -48.04 -7.63
CA VAL A 532 20.36 -47.60 -7.65
C VAL A 532 19.61 -48.51 -8.65
N ILE A 533 18.47 -49.05 -8.21
CA ILE A 533 17.48 -49.67 -9.14
C ILE A 533 16.30 -48.70 -9.22
N GLY A 534 15.88 -48.41 -10.47
CA GLY A 534 14.78 -47.48 -10.71
C GLY A 534 14.39 -47.37 -12.19
N ILE A 535 13.46 -46.49 -12.49
CA ILE A 535 13.10 -46.10 -13.85
C ILE A 535 14.09 -45.05 -14.38
N ALA A 536 14.37 -45.08 -15.69
CA ALA A 536 15.37 -44.20 -16.30
C ALA A 536 14.85 -43.50 -17.55
N ALA A 537 15.35 -42.30 -17.82
CA ALA A 537 15.15 -41.57 -19.06
C ALA A 537 16.38 -40.72 -19.41
N ARG A 538 16.60 -40.47 -20.71
CA ARG A 538 17.64 -39.57 -21.21
C ARG A 538 17.05 -38.18 -21.40
N THR A 539 17.67 -37.15 -20.82
CA THR A 539 17.21 -35.76 -20.90
C THR A 539 18.38 -34.76 -20.81
N SER A 540 18.08 -33.47 -20.82
CA SER A 540 19.03 -32.39 -20.55
C SER A 540 18.32 -31.22 -19.85
N ASN A 541 19.08 -30.34 -19.17
CA ASN A 541 18.51 -29.17 -18.53
C ASN A 541 17.71 -28.29 -19.51
N ALA A 542 18.18 -28.16 -20.77
CA ALA A 542 17.47 -27.44 -21.81
C ALA A 542 16.06 -28.03 -22.10
N LYS A 543 15.94 -29.37 -22.12
CA LYS A 543 14.64 -30.05 -22.33
C LYS A 543 13.75 -29.92 -21.10
N GLU A 544 14.31 -30.01 -19.91
CA GLU A 544 13.54 -29.89 -18.65
C GLU A 544 12.94 -28.49 -18.44
N MET A 545 13.53 -27.44 -19.04
CA MET A 545 12.99 -26.07 -19.03
C MET A 545 11.87 -25.86 -20.07
N THR A 546 11.51 -26.85 -20.87
CA THR A 546 10.44 -26.80 -21.86
C THR A 546 9.33 -27.80 -21.49
N GLY A 547 8.21 -27.82 -22.24
CA GLY A 547 7.12 -28.80 -22.06
C GLY A 547 7.52 -30.25 -22.34
N ASP A 548 8.71 -30.49 -22.89
CA ASP A 548 9.22 -31.83 -23.29
C ASP A 548 10.01 -32.54 -22.18
N GLY A 549 10.18 -31.92 -21.01
CA GLY A 549 10.89 -32.45 -19.85
C GLY A 549 10.44 -33.85 -19.44
N GLN A 550 11.38 -34.70 -19.00
CA GLN A 550 11.14 -36.08 -18.60
C GLN A 550 11.06 -36.27 -17.10
N ILE A 551 11.76 -35.44 -16.32
CA ILE A 551 11.88 -35.60 -14.85
C ILE A 551 10.51 -35.54 -14.18
N GLY A 552 9.70 -34.53 -14.48
CA GLY A 552 8.34 -34.41 -13.93
C GLY A 552 7.43 -35.58 -14.30
N LYS A 553 7.50 -36.06 -15.54
CA LYS A 553 6.74 -37.24 -16.02
C LYS A 553 7.17 -38.52 -15.30
N MET A 554 8.48 -38.67 -15.04
CA MET A 554 9.03 -39.79 -14.29
C MET A 554 8.60 -39.80 -12.83
N TRP A 555 8.60 -38.64 -12.16
CA TRP A 555 8.09 -38.52 -10.81
C TRP A 555 6.60 -38.90 -10.72
N MET A 556 5.77 -38.41 -11.64
CA MET A 556 4.35 -38.81 -11.70
C MET A 556 4.20 -40.33 -11.87
N LYS A 557 4.90 -40.91 -12.84
CA LYS A 557 4.88 -42.36 -13.07
C LYS A 557 5.36 -43.15 -11.85
N PHE A 558 6.46 -42.69 -11.22
CA PHE A 558 7.05 -43.34 -10.06
C PHE A 558 6.06 -43.43 -8.88
N MET A 559 5.34 -42.37 -8.64
CA MET A 559 4.35 -42.28 -7.55
C MET A 559 3.05 -43.06 -7.92
N GLN A 560 2.51 -42.85 -9.09
CA GLN A 560 1.23 -43.48 -9.54
C GLN A 560 1.33 -44.99 -9.65
N GLU A 561 2.43 -45.51 -10.18
CA GLU A 561 2.62 -46.96 -10.36
C GLU A 561 3.23 -47.65 -9.13
N GLY A 562 3.52 -46.90 -8.05
CA GLY A 562 4.14 -47.44 -6.84
C GLY A 562 5.50 -48.09 -7.08
N VAL A 563 6.33 -47.50 -7.98
CA VAL A 563 7.61 -48.06 -8.42
C VAL A 563 8.52 -48.39 -7.25
N PHE A 564 8.56 -47.51 -6.22
CA PHE A 564 9.39 -47.73 -5.03
C PHE A 564 9.12 -49.09 -4.35
N SER A 565 7.86 -49.50 -4.23
CA SER A 565 7.48 -50.77 -3.58
C SER A 565 7.93 -52.00 -4.37
N LYS A 566 8.12 -51.86 -5.68
CA LYS A 566 8.53 -52.95 -6.60
C LYS A 566 10.05 -53.18 -6.62
N ILE A 567 10.84 -52.25 -6.06
CA ILE A 567 12.30 -52.38 -6.02
C ILE A 567 12.68 -53.37 -4.89
N PRO A 568 13.42 -54.51 -5.22
CA PRO A 568 13.86 -55.47 -4.23
C PRO A 568 15.11 -54.97 -3.50
N ASN A 569 15.41 -55.56 -2.32
CA ASN A 569 16.67 -55.40 -1.60
C ASN A 569 17.06 -53.93 -1.32
N LYS A 570 16.07 -53.07 -1.07
CA LYS A 570 16.34 -51.67 -0.70
C LYS A 570 17.26 -51.59 0.52
N ALA A 571 18.27 -50.70 0.45
CA ALA A 571 19.19 -50.46 1.55
C ALA A 571 18.55 -49.62 2.69
N ASP A 572 17.62 -48.73 2.34
CA ASP A 572 16.90 -47.85 3.25
C ASP A 572 15.53 -47.43 2.65
N SER A 573 14.83 -46.50 3.31
CA SER A 573 13.53 -46.00 2.91
C SER A 573 13.58 -44.75 2.00
N SER A 574 14.77 -44.30 1.62
CA SER A 574 14.95 -43.06 0.87
C SER A 574 14.71 -43.29 -0.62
N ILE A 575 14.09 -42.32 -1.29
CA ILE A 575 14.08 -42.26 -2.75
C ILE A 575 15.35 -41.53 -3.20
N VAL A 576 15.99 -42.03 -4.24
CA VAL A 576 17.21 -41.45 -4.81
C VAL A 576 16.94 -41.08 -6.27
N ALA A 577 17.18 -39.83 -6.61
CA ALA A 577 17.17 -39.33 -7.98
C ALA A 577 18.61 -39.08 -8.42
N THR A 578 19.07 -39.78 -9.47
CA THR A 578 20.47 -39.75 -9.91
C THR A 578 20.60 -39.16 -11.29
N TYR A 579 21.64 -38.37 -11.48
CA TYR A 579 22.06 -37.77 -12.75
C TYR A 579 23.40 -38.38 -13.13
N THR A 580 23.45 -39.10 -14.25
CA THR A 580 24.65 -39.87 -14.64
C THR A 580 24.79 -39.92 -16.16
N ASP A 581 25.90 -40.49 -16.66
CA ASP A 581 26.19 -40.55 -18.08
C ASP A 581 26.11 -39.19 -18.77
N TYR A 582 26.67 -38.18 -18.14
CA TYR A 582 26.75 -36.86 -18.74
C TYR A 582 27.53 -36.90 -20.06
N ALA A 583 26.95 -36.30 -21.11
CA ALA A 583 27.63 -36.18 -22.41
C ALA A 583 28.78 -35.14 -22.36
N SER A 584 28.68 -34.14 -21.47
CA SER A 584 29.70 -33.13 -21.21
C SER A 584 29.59 -32.63 -19.76
N ASP A 585 29.15 -31.43 -19.58
CA ASP A 585 28.86 -30.77 -18.30
C ASP A 585 27.33 -30.74 -18.01
N HIS A 586 26.88 -29.89 -17.12
CA HIS A 586 25.45 -29.73 -16.80
C HIS A 586 24.59 -29.20 -17.96
N ASN A 587 25.18 -28.73 -19.07
CA ASN A 587 24.45 -28.33 -20.28
C ASN A 587 24.24 -29.49 -21.28
N GLY A 588 25.01 -30.56 -21.10
CA GLY A 588 24.89 -31.77 -21.95
C GLY A 588 23.71 -32.65 -21.57
N ASP A 589 23.46 -33.66 -22.44
CA ASP A 589 22.49 -34.71 -22.11
C ASP A 589 23.01 -35.60 -20.98
N TYR A 590 22.11 -36.03 -20.08
CA TYR A 590 22.40 -36.98 -19.01
C TYR A 590 21.29 -38.03 -18.86
N THR A 591 21.62 -39.15 -18.20
CA THR A 591 20.63 -40.16 -17.82
C THR A 591 20.10 -39.83 -16.41
N PHE A 592 18.80 -39.59 -16.31
CA PHE A 592 18.11 -39.45 -15.03
C PHE A 592 17.57 -40.81 -14.58
N VAL A 593 17.87 -41.26 -13.37
CA VAL A 593 17.37 -42.52 -12.78
C VAL A 593 16.67 -42.20 -11.45
N LEU A 594 15.39 -42.55 -11.36
CA LEU A 594 14.58 -42.37 -10.15
C LEU A 594 14.26 -43.74 -9.54
N GLY A 595 14.76 -43.95 -8.31
CA GLY A 595 14.69 -45.27 -7.70
C GLY A 595 15.08 -45.30 -6.20
N ALA A 596 15.70 -46.38 -5.79
CA ALA A 596 16.22 -46.58 -4.43
C ALA A 596 17.61 -47.23 -4.45
N ARG A 597 18.41 -46.95 -3.43
CA ARG A 597 19.65 -47.70 -3.17
C ARG A 597 19.32 -49.13 -2.84
N VAL A 598 20.12 -50.08 -3.36
CA VAL A 598 19.94 -51.53 -3.12
C VAL A 598 21.20 -52.15 -2.57
N THR A 599 21.03 -53.18 -1.76
CA THR A 599 22.13 -54.01 -1.22
C THR A 599 22.56 -55.10 -2.20
N SER A 600 21.73 -55.42 -3.23
CA SER A 600 22.02 -56.37 -4.28
C SER A 600 21.26 -55.97 -5.57
N ASP A 601 21.92 -56.09 -6.71
CA ASP A 601 21.37 -55.85 -8.06
C ASP A 601 21.10 -57.16 -8.85
N ALA A 602 21.13 -58.31 -8.14
CA ALA A 602 20.93 -59.63 -8.75
C ALA A 602 19.55 -59.79 -9.41
N VAL A 603 18.53 -59.03 -9.01
CA VAL A 603 17.18 -59.02 -9.57
C VAL A 603 16.77 -57.60 -9.91
N VAL A 604 16.65 -57.27 -11.20
CA VAL A 604 16.15 -55.99 -11.69
C VAL A 604 14.74 -56.18 -12.23
N PRO A 605 13.72 -55.53 -11.67
CA PRO A 605 12.34 -55.68 -12.17
C PRO A 605 12.20 -55.21 -13.63
N ALA A 606 11.26 -55.81 -14.35
CA ALA A 606 10.98 -55.43 -15.73
C ALA A 606 10.62 -53.94 -15.86
N GLY A 607 11.22 -53.23 -16.82
CA GLY A 607 11.05 -51.80 -17.04
C GLY A 607 11.88 -50.89 -16.10
N MET A 608 12.76 -51.47 -15.27
CA MET A 608 13.74 -50.76 -14.45
C MET A 608 15.17 -51.02 -14.94
N VAL A 609 16.09 -50.21 -14.50
CA VAL A 609 17.54 -50.34 -14.73
C VAL A 609 18.27 -50.39 -13.39
N ALA A 610 19.41 -51.08 -13.36
CA ALA A 610 20.37 -51.00 -12.28
C ALA A 610 21.54 -50.09 -12.69
N LYS A 611 21.81 -49.04 -11.91
CA LYS A 611 22.89 -48.09 -12.18
C LYS A 611 23.86 -48.04 -11.02
N LYS A 612 25.14 -48.31 -11.31
CA LYS A 612 26.22 -48.18 -10.32
C LYS A 612 26.70 -46.74 -10.22
N ILE A 613 26.67 -46.18 -9.03
CA ILE A 613 27.16 -44.86 -8.69
C ILE A 613 28.53 -45.05 -8.05
N PRO A 614 29.60 -44.47 -8.62
CA PRO A 614 30.94 -44.59 -8.07
C PRO A 614 31.04 -43.92 -6.70
N GLY A 615 31.87 -44.48 -5.80
CA GLY A 615 32.26 -43.83 -4.58
C GLY A 615 33.27 -42.71 -4.85
N GLY A 616 33.41 -41.80 -3.90
CA GLY A 616 34.35 -40.69 -3.98
C GLY A 616 33.88 -39.50 -3.13
N LYS A 617 34.51 -38.34 -3.36
CA LYS A 617 34.12 -37.09 -2.67
C LYS A 617 32.91 -36.45 -3.31
N PHE A 618 32.00 -36.00 -2.49
CA PHE A 618 30.83 -35.26 -2.89
C PHE A 618 30.70 -33.94 -2.10
N ALA A 619 30.42 -32.88 -2.80
CA ALA A 619 29.90 -31.64 -2.21
C ALA A 619 28.40 -31.80 -1.96
N VAL A 620 27.97 -31.71 -0.74
CA VAL A 620 26.59 -31.95 -0.34
C VAL A 620 25.91 -30.62 -0.03
N PHE A 621 24.91 -30.29 -0.81
CA PHE A 621 24.09 -29.09 -0.66
C PHE A 621 22.71 -29.47 -0.12
N THR A 622 22.29 -28.82 0.96
CA THR A 622 20.94 -29.03 1.50
C THR A 622 20.00 -27.95 0.93
N SER A 623 18.85 -28.36 0.37
CA SER A 623 17.85 -27.41 -0.14
C SER A 623 17.23 -26.57 0.98
N GLU A 624 16.64 -25.45 0.63
CA GLU A 624 15.69 -24.76 1.50
C GLU A 624 14.46 -25.67 1.75
N LYS A 625 13.67 -25.36 2.78
CA LYS A 625 12.37 -26.01 3.00
C LYS A 625 11.31 -25.39 2.13
N GLY A 626 10.49 -26.21 1.49
CA GLY A 626 9.39 -25.70 0.66
C GLY A 626 8.83 -26.73 -0.29
N PRO A 627 7.93 -26.32 -1.24
CA PRO A 627 7.36 -27.20 -2.23
C PRO A 627 8.42 -27.78 -3.16
N ALA A 628 8.39 -29.12 -3.38
CA ALA A 628 9.35 -29.84 -4.23
C ALA A 628 9.61 -29.19 -5.60
N PRO A 629 8.57 -28.79 -6.38
CA PRO A 629 8.78 -28.21 -7.70
C PRO A 629 9.48 -26.83 -7.68
N GLN A 630 9.58 -26.20 -6.53
CA GLN A 630 10.23 -24.90 -6.36
C GLN A 630 11.66 -25.04 -5.80
N VAL A 631 11.82 -25.76 -4.69
CA VAL A 631 13.10 -25.76 -3.95
C VAL A 631 14.18 -26.61 -4.60
N VAL A 632 13.80 -27.73 -5.27
CA VAL A 632 14.80 -28.62 -5.89
C VAL A 632 15.42 -27.99 -7.15
N PRO A 633 14.61 -27.50 -8.12
CA PRO A 633 15.19 -26.79 -9.27
C PRO A 633 15.97 -25.54 -8.88
N ALA A 634 15.49 -24.75 -7.89
CA ALA A 634 16.20 -23.58 -7.38
C ALA A 634 17.57 -23.95 -6.79
N THR A 635 17.66 -25.07 -6.08
CA THR A 635 18.92 -25.59 -5.55
C THR A 635 19.90 -25.93 -6.68
N TRP A 636 19.45 -26.63 -7.70
CA TRP A 636 20.27 -26.95 -8.87
C TRP A 636 20.73 -25.71 -9.65
N MET A 637 19.85 -24.71 -9.84
CA MET A 637 20.23 -23.45 -10.49
C MET A 637 21.32 -22.73 -9.69
N LYS A 638 21.20 -22.66 -8.36
CA LYS A 638 22.23 -22.10 -7.49
C LYS A 638 23.56 -22.87 -7.63
N ILE A 639 23.56 -24.21 -7.53
CA ILE A 639 24.75 -25.06 -7.67
C ILE A 639 25.43 -24.83 -9.03
N ASN A 640 24.65 -24.81 -10.11
CA ASN A 640 25.20 -24.63 -11.46
C ASN A 640 25.75 -23.22 -11.72
N SER A 641 25.36 -22.22 -10.93
CA SER A 641 25.89 -20.85 -11.00
C SER A 641 27.10 -20.60 -10.10
N LEU A 642 27.45 -21.54 -9.21
CA LEU A 642 28.58 -21.40 -8.32
C LEU A 642 29.92 -21.50 -9.08
N PRO A 643 30.91 -20.65 -8.75
CA PRO A 643 32.27 -20.88 -9.22
C PRO A 643 32.84 -22.17 -8.58
N GLN A 644 33.73 -22.86 -9.29
CA GLN A 644 34.30 -24.14 -8.82
C GLN A 644 34.91 -24.05 -7.43
N THR A 645 35.51 -22.92 -7.09
CA THR A 645 36.06 -22.65 -5.75
C THR A 645 35.02 -22.69 -4.63
N ALA A 646 33.75 -22.41 -4.91
CA ALA A 646 32.66 -22.43 -3.96
C ALA A 646 31.96 -23.80 -3.87
N ILE A 647 32.23 -24.72 -4.81
CA ILE A 647 31.70 -26.09 -4.80
C ILE A 647 32.53 -27.00 -3.87
N GLY A 648 33.73 -26.60 -3.48
CA GLY A 648 34.61 -27.40 -2.61
C GLY A 648 35.54 -28.36 -3.35
N GLY A 649 35.58 -28.30 -4.69
CA GLY A 649 36.46 -29.06 -5.58
C GLY A 649 36.02 -29.00 -7.02
N ASP A 650 36.81 -29.57 -7.94
CA ASP A 650 36.48 -29.64 -9.36
C ASP A 650 35.33 -30.62 -9.61
N ARG A 651 34.22 -30.16 -10.19
CA ARG A 651 33.05 -31.00 -10.49
C ARG A 651 33.37 -32.07 -11.55
N LEU A 652 33.02 -33.32 -11.25
CA LEU A 652 33.40 -34.46 -12.06
C LEU A 652 32.45 -34.77 -13.22
N TYR A 653 31.17 -34.40 -13.13
CA TYR A 653 30.09 -34.78 -14.06
C TYR A 653 30.01 -36.29 -14.32
N GLY A 654 30.39 -37.08 -13.33
CA GLY A 654 30.31 -38.56 -13.39
C GLY A 654 28.96 -39.09 -12.92
N ALA A 655 28.62 -38.72 -11.70
CA ALA A 655 27.32 -38.98 -11.11
C ALA A 655 27.03 -37.94 -10.01
N ASP A 656 25.87 -37.29 -10.08
CA ASP A 656 25.29 -36.45 -9.05
C ASP A 656 23.96 -37.08 -8.62
N TYR A 657 23.50 -36.83 -7.40
CA TYR A 657 22.23 -37.38 -6.94
C TYR A 657 21.56 -36.58 -5.82
N GLU A 658 20.25 -36.73 -5.71
CA GLU A 658 19.41 -36.19 -4.67
C GLU A 658 18.94 -37.33 -3.75
N VAL A 659 18.84 -37.04 -2.43
CA VAL A 659 18.33 -37.99 -1.43
C VAL A 659 17.07 -37.42 -0.81
N TYR A 660 15.97 -38.12 -0.99
CA TYR A 660 14.66 -37.84 -0.43
C TYR A 660 14.41 -38.78 0.76
N ASP A 661 14.81 -38.34 1.94
CA ASP A 661 14.68 -39.07 3.19
C ASP A 661 13.41 -38.66 3.98
N GLU A 662 13.40 -38.84 5.27
CA GLU A 662 12.28 -38.48 6.15
C GLU A 662 11.88 -37.01 6.09
N ARG A 663 12.81 -36.10 5.73
CA ARG A 663 12.58 -34.67 5.57
C ARG A 663 11.79 -34.33 4.31
N ALA A 664 11.64 -35.31 3.41
CA ALA A 664 10.92 -35.17 2.14
C ALA A 664 9.53 -35.84 2.15
N LYS A 665 9.01 -36.26 3.30
CA LYS A 665 7.68 -36.91 3.42
C LYS A 665 6.52 -36.00 3.06
N ASP A 666 6.64 -34.68 3.34
CA ASP A 666 5.67 -33.69 2.95
C ASP A 666 6.14 -32.95 1.68
N PRO A 667 5.54 -33.21 0.50
CA PRO A 667 5.95 -32.60 -0.76
C PRO A 667 5.78 -31.07 -0.80
N GLN A 668 4.96 -30.49 0.09
CA GLN A 668 4.74 -29.03 0.18
C GLN A 668 5.75 -28.34 1.12
N ASN A 669 6.49 -29.10 1.92
CA ASN A 669 7.45 -28.55 2.88
C ASN A 669 8.68 -29.47 3.05
N LEU A 670 9.18 -30.00 1.93
CA LEU A 670 10.33 -30.91 1.95
C LEU A 670 11.67 -30.19 2.03
N GLN A 671 12.69 -30.97 2.41
CA GLN A 671 14.10 -30.61 2.32
C GLN A 671 14.89 -31.81 1.81
N VAL A 672 15.79 -31.60 0.84
CA VAL A 672 16.62 -32.66 0.22
C VAL A 672 18.10 -32.31 0.26
N ASP A 673 18.94 -33.33 0.31
CA ASP A 673 20.37 -33.18 0.12
C ASP A 673 20.73 -33.54 -1.32
N VAL A 674 21.48 -32.65 -1.97
CA VAL A 674 21.98 -32.76 -3.34
C VAL A 674 23.48 -33.03 -3.28
N TYR A 675 23.89 -34.18 -3.78
CA TYR A 675 25.27 -34.65 -3.80
C TYR A 675 25.88 -34.41 -5.17
N VAL A 676 26.93 -33.61 -5.25
CA VAL A 676 27.65 -33.26 -6.49
C VAL A 676 29.05 -33.87 -6.44
N GLY A 677 29.35 -34.75 -7.39
CA GLY A 677 30.66 -35.41 -7.45
C GLY A 677 31.81 -34.43 -7.72
N ILE A 678 32.84 -34.44 -6.87
CA ILE A 678 34.02 -33.57 -6.94
C ILE A 678 35.33 -34.36 -6.82
N ARG A 679 36.42 -33.71 -7.27
CA ARG A 679 37.80 -34.23 -7.06
C ARG A 679 38.41 -33.76 -5.77
#